data_86fa209f609f4d3a35da5ccef0c2a390
#
_entry.id   86fa209f609f4d3a35da5ccef0c2a390
#
_cell.length_a   1.000
_cell.length_b   1.000
_cell.length_c   1.000
_cell.angle_alpha   90.00
_cell.angle_beta   90.00
_cell.angle_gamma   90.00
#
_symmetry.space_group_name_H-M   'P 1'
#
loop_
_entity.id
_entity.type
_entity.pdbx_description
1 polymer ?
#
loop_
_entity_poly.entity_id
_entity_poly.type
_entity_poly.pdbx_seq_one_letter_code
_entity_poly.pdbx_strand_id
1 'polypeptide(L)'
;MATVRPTVRPIASFALSSLIAIAIECWMSVASASVRAVANEPGIGVSVDADGSFEVTTRIPAWKFSGKVGSPLAHLASRRGRDRAGHYREVEFKYETSAAAARLGAIRIYDHRPVVIFKLVFLTAGKTSESFPTISSYPRNLHHLAYTAIFGGFSFERFGPDGPWVFFDDQANTFIFSPASHYMNAALSLGPHNELVSGISADVEDIPPGFVAMSALVVAPGINRAFEIWGHFLTDLAGKKRPANDADFSLKYLGYWTDHGAQYYYRFEESLGYIGTLLKVRDQFRDMNIRLGYVQLDSWFYPKGHEGKWKSADPLGGGTYLYEASRELFPDGLAAFQKQLGLPLIAHNRWIDDHSPYRKTHAISGNVSVDPRLWADWMRYLRASGVRAYEQDWLSGPAIPARDLTSGELFMDAMSKAAGKEGIALQYCMPLPRHFLQGTRYSNLLSIRVSGDRFVKGHWTSFLFNGRLASALGEWPWTDVFMSSETSNLLLSTLSASIVGVGDALGEFDRANLHRVVRADGVIVKPDDAITPLNATYIEQANDRRLPIVAAAHTRHQRSITSYVFAFGQPAEQRTARFSPSALGHKGPVYAYNYFDGYGMHLQPEEAVEFVVPDDGAYWIVVPVGASGVGFLGDSGKFVSNGRNRVARILDTGALTARVVFSAGESRLRFYGFSLVRPKVRAAGATIAELAYDSHTSLFHFDLVARPGTSPVVTLRAAVNPRTALIR
;
A
#
# COMPACT_ATOMS: atom_id res chain seq x y z
N MET A 1 13.47 17.01 -68.62
CA MET A 1 14.91 16.89 -68.38
C MET A 1 15.08 16.50 -66.91
N ALA A 2 15.67 15.33 -66.71
CA ALA A 2 16.25 14.76 -65.51
C ALA A 2 15.39 14.75 -64.23
N THR A 3 14.70 13.66 -64.03
CA THR A 3 14.17 13.14 -62.73
C THR A 3 15.31 12.64 -61.83
N VAL A 4 15.45 13.22 -60.65
CA VAL A 4 16.30 12.63 -59.57
C VAL A 4 15.37 12.04 -58.56
N ARG A 5 15.39 10.70 -58.46
CA ARG A 5 14.79 9.94 -57.33
C ARG A 5 15.77 9.92 -56.15
N PRO A 6 15.36 10.17 -54.91
CA PRO A 6 16.17 9.87 -53.77
C PRO A 6 16.01 8.38 -53.39
N THR A 7 17.11 7.68 -53.38
CA THR A 7 17.26 6.30 -52.86
C THR A 7 17.08 6.30 -51.35
N VAL A 8 16.03 5.64 -50.89
CA VAL A 8 15.83 5.28 -49.49
C VAL A 8 16.70 4.06 -49.22
N ARG A 9 17.69 4.20 -48.32
CA ARG A 9 18.38 3.07 -47.71
C ARG A 9 17.54 2.47 -46.60
N PRO A 10 17.31 1.16 -46.53
CA PRO A 10 16.63 0.55 -45.41
C PRO A 10 17.56 0.49 -44.19
N ILE A 11 17.09 0.99 -43.06
CA ILE A 11 17.70 0.79 -41.74
C ILE A 11 17.50 -0.69 -41.39
N ALA A 12 18.60 -1.39 -41.21
CA ALA A 12 18.64 -2.78 -40.82
C ALA A 12 17.95 -2.96 -39.44
N SER A 13 16.82 -3.64 -39.42
CA SER A 13 16.25 -4.20 -38.20
C SER A 13 17.09 -5.41 -37.80
N PHE A 14 17.76 -5.31 -36.66
CA PHE A 14 18.37 -6.46 -36.03
C PHE A 14 17.25 -7.40 -35.54
N ALA A 15 16.80 -8.27 -36.42
CA ALA A 15 16.08 -9.48 -36.05
C ALA A 15 17.09 -10.48 -35.54
N LEU A 16 17.07 -10.73 -34.20
CA LEU A 16 17.78 -11.83 -33.61
C LEU A 16 17.01 -13.11 -33.90
N SER A 17 17.16 -13.61 -35.14
CA SER A 17 16.73 -14.94 -35.53
C SER A 17 17.76 -15.95 -35.04
N SER A 18 17.63 -16.40 -33.80
CA SER A 18 18.37 -17.59 -33.35
C SER A 18 17.73 -18.81 -34.01
N LEU A 19 18.47 -19.41 -34.93
CA LEU A 19 18.20 -20.71 -35.52
C LEU A 19 17.92 -21.73 -34.44
N ILE A 20 16.66 -22.18 -34.33
CA ILE A 20 16.32 -23.44 -33.70
C ILE A 20 16.50 -24.51 -34.76
N ALA A 21 17.69 -25.08 -34.81
CA ALA A 21 17.90 -26.36 -35.49
C ALA A 21 17.16 -27.42 -34.68
N ILE A 22 16.06 -27.93 -35.22
CA ILE A 22 15.36 -29.09 -34.70
C ILE A 22 16.23 -30.31 -35.01
N ALA A 23 17.14 -30.66 -34.10
CA ALA A 23 17.67 -32.02 -34.05
C ALA A 23 16.58 -32.88 -33.39
N ILE A 24 15.88 -33.64 -34.16
CA ILE A 24 15.09 -34.78 -33.70
C ILE A 24 16.09 -35.86 -33.27
N GLU A 25 16.68 -35.70 -32.11
CA GLU A 25 17.33 -36.81 -31.43
C GLU A 25 16.29 -37.51 -30.57
N CYS A 26 15.98 -38.74 -30.99
CA CYS A 26 15.18 -39.70 -30.26
C CYS A 26 15.98 -40.12 -29.00
N TRP A 27 15.91 -39.30 -27.93
CA TRP A 27 16.40 -39.65 -26.62
C TRP A 27 15.28 -40.38 -25.87
N MET A 28 15.28 -41.71 -25.93
CA MET A 28 14.68 -42.52 -24.86
C MET A 28 15.54 -42.35 -23.60
N SER A 29 15.37 -41.22 -22.89
CA SER A 29 15.82 -41.10 -21.53
C SER A 29 14.81 -41.85 -20.66
N VAL A 30 15.27 -42.86 -19.95
CA VAL A 30 14.50 -43.47 -18.84
C VAL A 30 14.18 -42.35 -17.90
N ALA A 31 12.94 -41.87 -17.91
CA ALA A 31 12.48 -40.80 -17.06
C ALA A 31 12.69 -41.25 -15.61
N SER A 32 13.47 -40.51 -14.84
CA SER A 32 13.50 -40.65 -13.39
C SER A 32 12.07 -40.62 -12.86
N ALA A 33 11.66 -41.58 -12.08
CA ALA A 33 10.28 -41.73 -11.61
C ALA A 33 9.78 -40.52 -10.82
N SER A 34 10.72 -39.70 -10.30
CA SER A 34 10.43 -38.49 -9.55
C SER A 34 11.63 -37.53 -9.57
N VAL A 35 11.38 -36.22 -9.70
CA VAL A 35 12.40 -35.16 -9.55
C VAL A 35 12.06 -34.28 -8.36
N ARG A 36 13.09 -33.98 -7.54
CA ARG A 36 12.92 -33.20 -6.30
C ARG A 36 13.81 -31.96 -6.30
N ALA A 37 13.31 -30.90 -5.69
CA ALA A 37 14.05 -29.72 -5.31
C ALA A 37 13.78 -29.39 -3.84
N VAL A 38 14.82 -29.00 -3.08
CA VAL A 38 14.68 -28.65 -1.65
C VAL A 38 15.44 -27.35 -1.40
N ALA A 39 14.80 -26.38 -0.76
CA ALA A 39 15.40 -25.20 -0.17
C ALA A 39 15.44 -25.39 1.36
N ASN A 40 16.63 -25.60 1.93
CA ASN A 40 16.81 -25.92 3.36
C ASN A 40 16.42 -24.76 4.27
N GLU A 41 16.70 -23.54 3.87
CA GLU A 41 16.19 -22.31 4.43
C GLU A 41 15.26 -21.69 3.38
N PRO A 42 14.00 -21.74 3.49
CA PRO A 42 13.03 -21.75 4.57
C PRO A 42 12.41 -23.11 4.88
N GLY A 43 12.95 -24.22 4.42
CA GLY A 43 12.41 -25.54 4.66
C GLY A 43 11.22 -25.89 3.74
N ILE A 44 11.40 -25.60 2.44
CA ILE A 44 10.43 -25.94 1.39
C ILE A 44 10.99 -27.06 0.52
N GLY A 45 10.17 -28.09 0.27
CA GLY A 45 10.46 -29.16 -0.68
C GLY A 45 9.41 -29.21 -1.79
N VAL A 46 9.85 -29.56 -2.99
CA VAL A 46 9.00 -29.82 -4.14
C VAL A 46 9.38 -31.16 -4.74
N SER A 47 8.39 -32.00 -5.04
CA SER A 47 8.56 -33.19 -5.86
C SER A 47 7.54 -33.18 -7.00
N VAL A 48 7.96 -33.68 -8.16
CA VAL A 48 7.12 -33.88 -9.33
C VAL A 48 7.40 -35.27 -9.86
N ASP A 49 6.34 -36.05 -10.08
CA ASP A 49 6.40 -37.42 -10.56
C ASP A 49 6.09 -37.49 -12.06
N ALA A 50 6.59 -38.53 -12.73
CA ALA A 50 6.42 -38.73 -14.18
C ALA A 50 4.96 -38.83 -14.63
N ASP A 51 4.02 -39.20 -13.74
CA ASP A 51 2.59 -39.23 -14.00
C ASP A 51 1.93 -37.82 -13.94
N GLY A 52 2.70 -36.75 -13.67
CA GLY A 52 2.24 -35.40 -13.56
C GLY A 52 1.78 -34.99 -12.15
N SER A 53 1.84 -35.87 -11.15
CA SER A 53 1.54 -35.53 -9.77
C SER A 53 2.67 -34.65 -9.20
N PHE A 54 2.28 -33.62 -8.43
CA PHE A 54 3.25 -32.76 -7.73
C PHE A 54 2.90 -32.56 -6.26
N GLU A 55 3.92 -32.34 -5.46
CA GLU A 55 3.80 -32.05 -4.04
C GLU A 55 4.71 -30.92 -3.63
N VAL A 56 4.19 -29.98 -2.81
CA VAL A 56 4.93 -28.94 -2.12
C VAL A 56 4.79 -29.18 -0.63
N THR A 57 5.93 -29.25 0.08
CA THR A 57 5.97 -29.39 1.55
C THR A 57 6.65 -28.20 2.18
N THR A 58 6.17 -27.78 3.35
CA THR A 58 6.79 -26.73 4.18
C THR A 58 7.06 -27.25 5.57
N ARG A 59 8.06 -26.68 6.26
CA ARG A 59 8.47 -27.11 7.60
C ARG A 59 7.79 -26.31 8.71
N ILE A 60 7.59 -25.00 8.52
CA ILE A 60 7.01 -24.10 9.52
C ILE A 60 6.05 -23.11 8.81
N PRO A 61 4.74 -23.31 8.95
CA PRO A 61 4.06 -24.49 9.50
C PRO A 61 4.34 -25.74 8.66
N ALA A 62 4.19 -26.92 9.27
CA ALA A 62 4.38 -28.20 8.58
C ALA A 62 3.15 -28.55 7.72
N TRP A 63 3.10 -28.02 6.52
CA TRP A 63 1.98 -28.12 5.59
C TRP A 63 2.38 -28.82 4.30
N LYS A 64 1.36 -29.37 3.64
CA LYS A 64 1.49 -30.09 2.38
C LYS A 64 0.43 -29.59 1.39
N PHE A 65 0.88 -29.35 0.17
CA PHE A 65 0.04 -28.95 -0.97
C PHE A 65 0.31 -29.93 -2.11
N SER A 66 -0.70 -30.45 -2.75
CA SER A 66 -0.52 -31.37 -3.88
C SER A 66 -1.57 -31.15 -4.97
N GLY A 67 -1.20 -31.52 -6.17
CA GLY A 67 -2.04 -31.47 -7.34
C GLY A 67 -1.53 -32.37 -8.45
N LYS A 68 -2.14 -32.27 -9.61
CA LYS A 68 -1.76 -33.08 -10.77
C LYS A 68 -1.85 -32.24 -12.04
N VAL A 69 -0.85 -32.37 -12.90
CA VAL A 69 -0.91 -31.97 -14.30
C VAL A 69 -1.58 -33.05 -15.08
N GLY A 70 -2.55 -32.75 -15.92
CA GLY A 70 -3.49 -33.72 -16.49
C GLY A 70 -2.93 -34.80 -17.44
N SER A 71 -1.63 -34.77 -17.79
CA SER A 71 -1.01 -35.73 -18.75
C SER A 71 0.31 -36.27 -18.23
N PRO A 72 0.77 -37.45 -18.64
CA PRO A 72 2.13 -37.90 -18.40
C PRO A 72 3.14 -36.88 -18.91
N LEU A 73 4.25 -36.69 -18.16
CA LEU A 73 5.25 -35.69 -18.49
C LEU A 73 6.22 -36.24 -19.56
N ALA A 74 6.46 -35.44 -20.60
CA ALA A 74 7.41 -35.76 -21.65
C ALA A 74 8.87 -35.41 -21.30
N HIS A 75 9.05 -34.45 -20.38
CA HIS A 75 10.36 -34.01 -19.90
C HIS A 75 10.23 -33.65 -18.44
N LEU A 76 11.18 -34.02 -17.63
CA LEU A 76 11.21 -33.70 -16.21
C LEU A 76 12.66 -33.49 -15.77
N ALA A 77 12.99 -32.27 -15.33
CA ALA A 77 14.34 -31.89 -14.92
C ALA A 77 14.34 -30.87 -13.79
N SER A 78 15.41 -30.89 -12.97
CA SER A 78 15.66 -29.87 -11.97
C SER A 78 16.80 -28.97 -12.42
N ARG A 79 16.62 -27.66 -12.20
CA ARG A 79 17.67 -26.66 -12.47
C ARG A 79 17.77 -25.61 -11.37
N ARG A 80 18.87 -24.87 -11.36
CA ARG A 80 19.07 -23.70 -10.50
C ARG A 80 19.12 -22.45 -11.36
N GLY A 81 18.65 -21.36 -10.78
CA GLY A 81 18.66 -20.06 -11.44
C GLY A 81 18.67 -18.90 -10.45
N ARG A 82 18.63 -17.71 -11.00
CA ARG A 82 18.51 -16.46 -10.27
C ARG A 82 17.64 -15.49 -11.05
N ASP A 83 16.77 -14.80 -10.34
CA ASP A 83 16.04 -13.64 -10.83
C ASP A 83 16.18 -12.46 -9.86
N ARG A 84 15.36 -11.41 -10.03
CA ARG A 84 15.40 -10.24 -9.14
C ARG A 84 15.00 -10.54 -7.71
N ALA A 85 14.16 -11.56 -7.49
CA ALA A 85 13.71 -11.96 -6.15
C ALA A 85 14.74 -12.85 -5.43
N GLY A 86 15.74 -13.43 -6.12
CA GLY A 86 16.83 -14.18 -5.51
C GLY A 86 17.25 -15.43 -6.26
N HIS A 87 18.04 -16.27 -5.60
CA HIS A 87 18.43 -17.60 -6.09
C HIS A 87 17.27 -18.57 -5.89
N TYR A 88 17.08 -19.45 -6.88
CA TYR A 88 16.02 -20.44 -6.85
C TYR A 88 16.44 -21.80 -7.39
N ARG A 89 15.66 -22.80 -7.06
CA ARG A 89 15.65 -24.13 -7.66
C ARG A 89 14.30 -24.34 -8.31
N GLU A 90 14.28 -24.95 -9.49
CA GLU A 90 13.07 -25.12 -10.28
C GLU A 90 12.99 -26.54 -10.80
N VAL A 91 11.83 -27.20 -10.65
CA VAL A 91 11.51 -28.44 -11.34
C VAL A 91 10.69 -28.06 -12.56
N GLU A 92 11.21 -28.32 -13.74
CA GLU A 92 10.63 -28.03 -15.03
C GLU A 92 10.16 -29.31 -15.70
N PHE A 93 9.01 -29.27 -16.36
CA PHE A 93 8.42 -30.40 -17.06
C PHE A 93 7.65 -29.97 -18.30
N LYS A 94 7.60 -30.84 -19.32
CA LYS A 94 6.78 -30.65 -20.52
C LYS A 94 5.64 -31.66 -20.55
N TYR A 95 4.51 -31.21 -21.07
CA TYR A 95 3.33 -32.04 -21.25
C TYR A 95 2.50 -31.57 -22.44
N GLU A 96 1.62 -32.43 -22.92
CA GLU A 96 0.62 -32.08 -23.90
C GLU A 96 -0.75 -32.05 -23.24
N THR A 97 -1.58 -31.07 -23.61
CA THR A 97 -2.97 -31.03 -23.18
C THR A 97 -3.80 -32.06 -23.93
N SER A 98 -5.04 -32.29 -23.50
CA SER A 98 -5.99 -33.19 -24.22
C SER A 98 -6.24 -32.76 -25.67
N ALA A 99 -5.98 -31.49 -26.03
CA ALA A 99 -6.05 -30.95 -27.37
C ALA A 99 -4.70 -31.01 -28.12
N ALA A 100 -3.74 -31.83 -27.66
CA ALA A 100 -2.38 -31.97 -28.20
C ALA A 100 -1.58 -30.66 -28.24
N ALA A 101 -1.91 -29.70 -27.39
CA ALA A 101 -1.20 -28.44 -27.31
C ALA A 101 -0.01 -28.57 -26.32
N ALA A 102 1.21 -28.19 -26.78
CA ALA A 102 2.42 -28.33 -25.99
C ALA A 102 2.55 -27.24 -24.92
N ARG A 103 2.86 -27.62 -23.69
CA ARG A 103 3.03 -26.75 -22.52
C ARG A 103 4.33 -27.07 -21.79
N LEU A 104 4.90 -26.03 -21.17
CA LEU A 104 6.00 -26.19 -20.22
C LEU A 104 5.53 -25.66 -18.87
N GLY A 105 5.47 -26.55 -17.90
CA GLY A 105 5.20 -26.23 -16.51
C GLY A 105 6.50 -26.14 -15.72
N ALA A 106 6.51 -25.33 -14.66
CA ALA A 106 7.61 -25.33 -13.71
C ALA A 106 7.14 -24.97 -12.30
N ILE A 107 7.76 -25.57 -11.30
CA ILE A 107 7.57 -25.24 -9.89
C ILE A 107 8.91 -24.77 -9.33
N ARG A 108 8.97 -23.51 -8.91
CA ARG A 108 10.18 -22.83 -8.44
C ARG A 108 10.10 -22.56 -6.95
N ILE A 109 11.18 -22.82 -6.21
CA ILE A 109 11.34 -22.49 -4.79
C ILE A 109 12.59 -21.62 -4.58
N TYR A 110 12.52 -20.69 -3.65
CA TYR A 110 13.62 -19.75 -3.39
C TYR A 110 14.47 -20.19 -2.20
N ASP A 111 15.80 -20.00 -2.28
CA ASP A 111 16.74 -20.47 -1.26
C ASP A 111 16.57 -19.79 0.12
N HIS A 112 16.06 -18.54 0.17
CA HIS A 112 15.95 -17.77 1.42
C HIS A 112 14.55 -17.15 1.65
N ARG A 113 13.54 -17.59 0.90
CA ARG A 113 12.16 -17.08 1.03
C ARG A 113 11.16 -18.23 1.03
N PRO A 114 10.16 -18.22 1.91
CA PRO A 114 9.12 -19.25 1.94
C PRO A 114 8.09 -18.99 0.82
N VAL A 115 8.57 -19.03 -0.44
CA VAL A 115 7.80 -18.71 -1.64
C VAL A 115 7.98 -19.80 -2.68
N VAL A 116 6.87 -20.22 -3.25
CA VAL A 116 6.80 -21.14 -4.40
C VAL A 116 6.16 -20.40 -5.57
N ILE A 117 6.76 -20.47 -6.75
CA ILE A 117 6.19 -19.97 -8.00
C ILE A 117 5.79 -21.16 -8.87
N PHE A 118 4.55 -21.15 -9.31
CA PHE A 118 4.04 -22.01 -10.37
C PHE A 118 4.07 -21.23 -11.68
N LYS A 119 4.64 -21.81 -12.72
CA LYS A 119 4.83 -21.16 -14.01
C LYS A 119 4.29 -22.07 -15.13
N LEU A 120 3.48 -21.49 -15.99
CA LEU A 120 2.95 -22.11 -17.20
C LEU A 120 3.41 -21.33 -18.42
N VAL A 121 4.06 -22.01 -19.38
CA VAL A 121 4.47 -21.43 -20.66
C VAL A 121 3.67 -22.11 -21.77
N PHE A 122 3.02 -21.31 -22.59
CA PHE A 122 2.30 -21.74 -23.78
C PHE A 122 3.31 -21.91 -24.93
N LEU A 123 3.73 -23.13 -25.21
CA LEU A 123 4.66 -23.39 -26.32
C LEU A 123 3.96 -23.32 -27.70
N THR A 124 2.68 -23.63 -27.72
CA THR A 124 1.76 -23.43 -28.86
C THR A 124 0.59 -22.59 -28.39
N ALA A 125 -0.20 -22.04 -29.32
CA ALA A 125 -1.43 -21.31 -28.96
C ALA A 125 -2.33 -22.12 -28.03
N GLY A 126 -3.06 -21.44 -27.17
CA GLY A 126 -3.92 -22.05 -26.15
C GLY A 126 -5.20 -21.31 -25.88
N LYS A 127 -5.97 -21.82 -24.92
CA LYS A 127 -7.23 -21.26 -24.46
C LYS A 127 -7.15 -20.91 -22.98
N THR A 128 -8.01 -20.02 -22.53
CA THR A 128 -8.09 -19.58 -21.13
C THR A 128 -8.59 -20.64 -20.17
N SER A 129 -9.19 -21.71 -20.67
CA SER A 129 -9.56 -22.88 -19.86
C SER A 129 -8.35 -23.67 -19.31
N GLU A 130 -7.15 -23.41 -19.82
CA GLU A 130 -5.93 -24.05 -19.37
C GLU A 130 -5.38 -23.32 -18.15
N SER A 131 -5.12 -24.06 -17.08
CA SER A 131 -4.69 -23.54 -15.79
C SER A 131 -3.51 -24.32 -15.21
N PHE A 132 -2.66 -23.63 -14.47
CA PHE A 132 -1.61 -24.22 -13.63
C PHE A 132 -1.16 -23.21 -12.56
N PRO A 133 -1.11 -23.61 -11.26
CA PRO A 133 -1.44 -24.93 -10.75
C PRO A 133 -2.94 -25.15 -10.57
N THR A 134 -3.32 -26.43 -10.49
CA THR A 134 -4.54 -26.89 -9.84
C THR A 134 -4.11 -27.65 -8.59
N ILE A 135 -4.28 -27.02 -7.42
CA ILE A 135 -3.93 -27.60 -6.11
C ILE A 135 -5.17 -28.30 -5.56
N SER A 136 -5.17 -29.63 -5.60
CA SER A 136 -6.32 -30.45 -5.20
C SER A 136 -6.33 -30.79 -3.70
N SER A 137 -5.16 -30.75 -3.04
CA SER A 137 -5.05 -30.97 -1.61
C SER A 137 -4.19 -29.88 -0.97
N TYR A 138 -4.70 -29.31 0.11
CA TYR A 138 -4.05 -28.27 0.92
C TYR A 138 -4.59 -28.36 2.36
N PRO A 139 -3.98 -27.70 3.35
CA PRO A 139 -4.47 -27.71 4.74
C PRO A 139 -5.94 -27.34 4.82
N ARG A 140 -6.70 -28.08 5.64
CA ARG A 140 -8.16 -27.91 5.80
C ARG A 140 -8.47 -27.19 7.12
N ASN A 141 -9.72 -26.81 7.32
CA ASN A 141 -10.22 -26.10 8.51
C ASN A 141 -9.50 -24.75 8.72
N LEU A 142 -9.29 -24.03 7.63
CA LEU A 142 -8.70 -22.69 7.66
C LEU A 142 -9.79 -21.65 7.44
N HIS A 143 -9.66 -20.54 8.14
CA HIS A 143 -10.31 -19.30 7.75
C HIS A 143 -9.71 -18.76 6.46
N HIS A 144 -10.42 -17.92 5.75
CA HIS A 144 -9.87 -17.24 4.59
C HIS A 144 -10.24 -15.76 4.56
N LEU A 145 -9.39 -14.99 3.92
CA LEU A 145 -9.61 -13.60 3.53
C LEU A 145 -9.26 -13.47 2.05
N ALA A 146 -10.16 -12.90 1.27
CA ALA A 146 -9.90 -12.57 -0.13
C ALA A 146 -10.27 -11.14 -0.43
N TYR A 147 -9.64 -10.55 -1.45
CA TYR A 147 -9.93 -9.22 -1.93
C TYR A 147 -10.77 -9.33 -3.21
N THR A 148 -11.96 -8.73 -3.22
CA THR A 148 -13.00 -9.09 -4.20
C THR A 148 -13.65 -7.90 -4.89
N ALA A 149 -13.42 -6.67 -4.44
CA ALA A 149 -14.19 -5.51 -4.84
C ALA A 149 -13.36 -4.23 -4.98
N ILE A 150 -14.05 -3.15 -5.33
CA ILE A 150 -13.51 -1.77 -5.41
C ILE A 150 -12.78 -1.38 -4.11
N PHE A 151 -11.76 -0.55 -4.21
CA PHE A 151 -10.86 -0.12 -3.13
C PHE A 151 -10.08 -1.27 -2.48
N GLY A 152 -9.96 -2.43 -3.17
CA GLY A 152 -9.43 -3.65 -2.58
C GLY A 152 -10.39 -4.28 -1.57
N GLY A 153 -11.70 -4.10 -1.73
CA GLY A 153 -12.71 -4.58 -0.78
C GLY A 153 -12.55 -6.06 -0.45
N PHE A 154 -12.49 -6.36 0.85
CA PHE A 154 -12.19 -7.70 1.37
C PHE A 154 -13.46 -8.51 1.70
N SER A 155 -13.29 -9.83 1.81
CA SER A 155 -14.32 -10.76 2.28
C SER A 155 -13.71 -11.96 2.99
N PHE A 156 -14.31 -12.38 4.11
CA PHE A 156 -14.02 -13.64 4.78
C PHE A 156 -14.91 -14.80 4.29
N GLU A 157 -15.84 -14.54 3.37
CA GLU A 157 -16.83 -15.52 2.91
C GLU A 157 -16.75 -15.81 1.41
N ARG A 158 -16.30 -14.83 0.62
CA ARG A 158 -16.31 -14.91 -0.84
C ARG A 158 -14.90 -14.79 -1.39
N PHE A 159 -14.63 -15.53 -2.43
CA PHE A 159 -13.42 -15.42 -3.22
C PHE A 159 -13.64 -14.48 -4.41
N GLY A 160 -12.61 -13.71 -4.78
CA GLY A 160 -12.57 -12.90 -5.98
C GLY A 160 -11.50 -13.40 -6.93
N PRO A 161 -11.68 -13.27 -8.26
CA PRO A 161 -10.69 -13.76 -9.21
C PRO A 161 -9.40 -12.94 -9.26
N ASP A 162 -9.47 -11.66 -8.92
CA ASP A 162 -8.44 -10.66 -9.23
C ASP A 162 -7.35 -10.52 -8.17
N GLY A 163 -7.61 -10.95 -6.95
CA GLY A 163 -6.77 -10.63 -5.80
C GLY A 163 -6.12 -11.86 -5.15
N PRO A 164 -5.26 -11.63 -4.15
CA PRO A 164 -4.73 -12.74 -3.37
C PRO A 164 -5.82 -13.37 -2.51
N TRP A 165 -5.69 -14.67 -2.32
CA TRP A 165 -6.43 -15.45 -1.33
C TRP A 165 -5.51 -15.78 -0.16
N VAL A 166 -5.93 -15.45 1.05
CA VAL A 166 -5.17 -15.63 2.28
C VAL A 166 -5.91 -16.64 3.14
N PHE A 167 -5.25 -17.74 3.49
CA PHE A 167 -5.81 -18.78 4.35
C PHE A 167 -5.01 -18.85 5.64
N PHE A 168 -5.67 -18.98 6.78
CA PHE A 168 -5.00 -18.99 8.08
C PHE A 168 -5.77 -19.81 9.12
N ASP A 169 -5.03 -20.37 10.08
CA ASP A 169 -5.59 -21.08 11.23
C ASP A 169 -5.69 -20.18 12.47
N ASP A 170 -6.22 -20.71 13.57
CA ASP A 170 -6.37 -20.00 14.86
C ASP A 170 -5.04 -19.69 15.53
N GLN A 171 -3.93 -20.24 15.07
CA GLN A 171 -2.56 -19.90 15.51
C GLN A 171 -1.89 -18.90 14.56
N ALA A 172 -2.65 -18.32 13.60
CA ALA A 172 -2.18 -17.41 12.57
C ALA A 172 -1.14 -18.02 11.61
N ASN A 173 -0.99 -19.35 11.55
CA ASN A 173 -0.25 -19.96 10.45
C ASN A 173 -0.98 -19.66 9.15
N THR A 174 -0.27 -19.21 8.13
CA THR A 174 -0.88 -18.57 6.97
C THR A 174 -0.26 -19.06 5.66
N PHE A 175 -1.09 -19.27 4.65
CA PHE A 175 -0.61 -19.25 3.28
C PHE A 175 -1.38 -18.24 2.42
N ILE A 176 -0.67 -17.65 1.45
CA ILE A 176 -1.23 -16.73 0.45
C ILE A 176 -1.07 -17.37 -0.91
N PHE A 177 -2.18 -17.48 -1.66
CA PHE A 177 -2.19 -17.91 -3.05
C PHE A 177 -2.62 -16.72 -3.92
N SER A 178 -1.81 -16.35 -4.91
CA SER A 178 -2.05 -15.16 -5.72
C SER A 178 -1.49 -15.25 -7.14
N PRO A 179 -2.02 -14.46 -8.09
CA PRO A 179 -1.29 -14.17 -9.32
C PRO A 179 0.10 -13.61 -9.04
N ALA A 180 1.06 -13.84 -9.96
CA ALA A 180 2.42 -13.31 -9.91
C ALA A 180 2.90 -12.75 -11.27
N SER A 181 2.03 -12.74 -12.27
CA SER A 181 2.24 -12.09 -13.58
C SER A 181 0.90 -11.75 -14.22
N HIS A 182 0.92 -10.87 -15.26
CA HIS A 182 -0.25 -10.53 -16.07
C HIS A 182 -1.51 -10.20 -15.23
N TYR A 183 -1.32 -9.41 -14.19
CA TYR A 183 -2.33 -9.15 -13.15
C TYR A 183 -3.66 -8.62 -13.70
N MET A 184 -3.63 -7.93 -14.85
CA MET A 184 -4.84 -7.40 -15.49
C MET A 184 -5.72 -8.50 -16.10
N ASN A 185 -5.15 -9.68 -16.33
CA ASN A 185 -5.82 -10.82 -16.97
C ASN A 185 -5.75 -12.12 -16.16
N ALA A 186 -4.96 -12.17 -15.09
CA ALA A 186 -4.89 -13.36 -14.24
C ALA A 186 -6.21 -13.57 -13.49
N ALA A 187 -6.55 -14.82 -13.26
CA ALA A 187 -7.75 -15.20 -12.51
C ALA A 187 -7.48 -16.39 -11.58
N LEU A 188 -7.96 -16.27 -10.35
CA LEU A 188 -8.06 -17.36 -9.40
C LEU A 188 -9.51 -17.90 -9.37
N SER A 189 -9.67 -19.19 -9.25
CA SER A 189 -10.99 -19.82 -9.12
C SER A 189 -10.94 -21.07 -8.23
N LEU A 190 -12.09 -21.47 -7.71
CA LEU A 190 -12.24 -22.79 -7.10
C LEU A 190 -12.68 -23.79 -8.17
N GLY A 191 -12.03 -24.93 -8.19
CA GLY A 191 -12.47 -26.08 -8.96
C GLY A 191 -13.71 -26.77 -8.34
N PRO A 192 -14.30 -27.78 -9.03
CA PRO A 192 -15.55 -28.44 -8.59
C PRO A 192 -15.48 -29.10 -7.20
N HIS A 193 -14.26 -29.45 -6.74
CA HIS A 193 -14.03 -30.08 -5.43
C HIS A 193 -13.22 -29.16 -4.49
N ASN A 194 -13.34 -27.83 -4.67
CA ASN A 194 -12.61 -26.82 -3.94
C ASN A 194 -11.09 -26.84 -4.20
N GLU A 195 -10.66 -27.25 -5.38
CA GLU A 195 -9.27 -27.08 -5.80
C GLU A 195 -8.94 -25.58 -5.92
N LEU A 196 -7.72 -25.20 -5.56
CA LEU A 196 -7.22 -23.85 -5.84
C LEU A 196 -6.66 -23.82 -7.25
N VAL A 197 -7.25 -23.02 -8.11
CA VAL A 197 -6.89 -22.94 -9.54
C VAL A 197 -6.37 -21.55 -9.87
N SER A 198 -5.23 -21.49 -10.57
CA SER A 198 -4.73 -20.25 -11.16
C SER A 198 -4.70 -20.35 -12.68
N GLY A 199 -5.31 -19.39 -13.34
CA GLY A 199 -5.43 -19.34 -14.80
C GLY A 199 -5.49 -17.90 -15.30
N ILE A 200 -6.13 -17.74 -16.44
CA ILE A 200 -6.35 -16.47 -17.13
C ILE A 200 -7.86 -16.22 -17.19
N SER A 201 -8.27 -14.96 -17.13
CA SER A 201 -9.68 -14.57 -17.20
C SER A 201 -10.36 -15.17 -18.45
N ALA A 202 -11.55 -15.70 -18.24
CA ALA A 202 -12.38 -16.26 -19.32
C ALA A 202 -12.81 -15.21 -20.37
N ASP A 203 -12.64 -13.92 -20.06
CA ASP A 203 -12.91 -12.82 -20.99
C ASP A 203 -11.86 -12.72 -22.14
N VAL A 204 -10.73 -13.41 -21.99
CA VAL A 204 -9.68 -13.48 -23.03
C VAL A 204 -9.91 -14.76 -23.88
N GLU A 205 -10.00 -14.62 -25.19
CA GLU A 205 -10.33 -15.76 -26.05
C GLU A 205 -9.14 -16.66 -26.35
N ASP A 206 -8.03 -16.08 -26.81
CA ASP A 206 -6.86 -16.81 -27.29
C ASP A 206 -5.57 -16.38 -26.59
N ILE A 207 -4.72 -17.35 -26.29
CA ILE A 207 -3.42 -17.13 -25.68
C ILE A 207 -2.33 -17.49 -26.71
N PRO A 208 -1.43 -16.54 -27.09
CA PRO A 208 -0.41 -16.77 -28.09
C PRO A 208 0.73 -17.68 -27.59
N PRO A 209 1.47 -18.33 -28.48
CA PRO A 209 2.71 -19.00 -28.15
C PRO A 209 3.70 -18.02 -27.48
N GLY A 210 4.45 -18.53 -26.50
CA GLY A 210 5.40 -17.73 -25.72
C GLY A 210 4.80 -17.01 -24.51
N PHE A 211 3.48 -17.01 -24.33
CA PHE A 211 2.86 -16.42 -23.16
C PHE A 211 3.25 -17.20 -21.88
N VAL A 212 3.50 -16.45 -20.78
CA VAL A 212 3.96 -17.01 -19.51
C VAL A 212 3.08 -16.55 -18.37
N ALA A 213 2.24 -17.45 -17.84
CA ALA A 213 1.47 -17.21 -16.62
C ALA A 213 2.23 -17.67 -15.39
N MET A 214 2.19 -16.88 -14.31
CA MET A 214 2.78 -17.23 -13.01
C MET A 214 1.81 -16.98 -11.88
N SER A 215 1.87 -17.84 -10.86
CA SER A 215 1.20 -17.66 -9.57
C SER A 215 2.14 -17.99 -8.43
N ALA A 216 1.89 -17.38 -7.26
CA ALA A 216 2.70 -17.51 -6.06
C ALA A 216 1.92 -18.23 -4.96
N LEU A 217 2.60 -19.11 -4.23
CA LEU A 217 2.19 -19.66 -2.95
C LEU A 217 3.24 -19.24 -1.91
N VAL A 218 2.80 -18.53 -0.88
CA VAL A 218 3.65 -18.09 0.25
C VAL A 218 3.14 -18.71 1.52
N VAL A 219 4.03 -19.27 2.34
CA VAL A 219 3.66 -19.94 3.60
C VAL A 219 4.49 -19.36 4.74
N ALA A 220 3.85 -18.89 5.80
CA ALA A 220 4.55 -18.33 6.97
C ALA A 220 3.70 -18.41 8.25
N PRO A 221 4.33 -18.45 9.45
CA PRO A 221 3.65 -18.17 10.69
C PRO A 221 3.38 -16.65 10.81
N GLY A 222 2.13 -16.29 11.12
CA GLY A 222 1.66 -14.90 11.25
C GLY A 222 1.09 -14.33 9.96
N ILE A 223 -0.17 -13.87 10.01
CA ILE A 223 -0.91 -13.32 8.87
C ILE A 223 -0.17 -12.09 8.30
N ASN A 224 0.15 -11.12 9.16
CA ASN A 224 0.89 -9.93 8.73
C ASN A 224 2.27 -10.28 8.17
N ARG A 225 2.94 -11.29 8.74
CA ARG A 225 4.23 -11.78 8.24
C ARG A 225 4.12 -12.39 6.84
N ALA A 226 3.07 -13.16 6.58
CA ALA A 226 2.81 -13.72 5.25
C ALA A 226 2.59 -12.61 4.21
N PHE A 227 1.81 -11.57 4.54
CA PHE A 227 1.64 -10.41 3.68
C PHE A 227 2.95 -9.67 3.39
N GLU A 228 3.82 -9.50 4.39
CA GLU A 228 5.13 -8.85 4.20
C GLU A 228 6.01 -9.66 3.24
N ILE A 229 6.12 -10.96 3.46
CA ILE A 229 6.93 -11.85 2.61
C ILE A 229 6.41 -11.82 1.18
N TRP A 230 5.09 -12.00 1.01
CA TRP A 230 4.41 -12.00 -0.28
C TRP A 230 4.61 -10.69 -1.04
N GLY A 231 4.31 -9.58 -0.41
CA GLY A 231 4.39 -8.28 -1.06
C GLY A 231 5.82 -7.86 -1.37
N HIS A 232 6.79 -8.12 -0.46
CA HIS A 232 8.22 -7.91 -0.75
C HIS A 232 8.69 -8.78 -1.91
N PHE A 233 8.24 -10.03 -1.96
CA PHE A 233 8.58 -10.92 -3.06
C PHE A 233 8.09 -10.37 -4.40
N LEU A 234 6.81 -9.98 -4.52
CA LEU A 234 6.26 -9.46 -5.77
C LEU A 234 6.93 -8.14 -6.20
N THR A 235 7.18 -7.23 -5.27
CA THR A 235 7.87 -5.97 -5.58
C THR A 235 9.31 -6.18 -6.01
N ASP A 236 10.05 -7.11 -5.38
CA ASP A 236 11.41 -7.45 -5.78
C ASP A 236 11.45 -8.14 -7.15
N LEU A 237 10.53 -9.09 -7.40
CA LEU A 237 10.39 -9.77 -8.69
C LEU A 237 10.15 -8.77 -9.82
N ALA A 238 9.28 -7.79 -9.60
CA ALA A 238 9.01 -6.71 -10.54
C ALA A 238 10.15 -5.67 -10.61
N GLY A 239 11.01 -5.58 -9.59
CA GLY A 239 12.06 -4.56 -9.47
C GLY A 239 11.53 -3.20 -9.01
N LYS A 240 10.39 -3.16 -8.33
CA LYS A 240 9.83 -1.93 -7.76
C LYS A 240 10.68 -1.47 -6.58
N LYS A 241 11.05 -0.20 -6.61
CA LYS A 241 11.58 0.52 -5.45
C LYS A 241 10.40 1.02 -4.62
N ARG A 242 10.22 0.48 -3.42
CA ARG A 242 9.17 0.94 -2.51
C ARG A 242 9.44 2.39 -2.11
N PRO A 243 8.51 3.35 -2.28
CA PRO A 243 8.73 4.73 -1.88
C PRO A 243 8.76 4.84 -0.35
N ALA A 244 9.66 5.68 0.18
CA ALA A 244 9.58 6.08 1.58
C ALA A 244 8.29 6.89 1.81
N ASN A 245 7.80 6.94 3.05
CA ASN A 245 6.55 7.63 3.38
C ASN A 245 6.65 9.18 3.34
N ASP A 246 7.80 9.70 2.98
CA ASP A 246 8.09 11.14 2.77
C ASP A 246 8.84 11.40 1.45
N ALA A 247 8.85 10.41 0.54
CA ALA A 247 9.60 10.46 -0.72
C ALA A 247 9.09 11.55 -1.68
N ASP A 248 7.85 11.98 -1.53
CA ASP A 248 7.19 12.97 -2.37
C ASP A 248 6.51 14.06 -1.52
N PHE A 249 6.26 15.24 -2.14
CA PHE A 249 5.60 16.35 -1.44
C PHE A 249 4.22 15.96 -0.90
N SER A 250 3.46 15.16 -1.63
CA SER A 250 2.11 14.71 -1.24
C SER A 250 2.14 13.79 -0.03
N LEU A 251 3.16 12.97 0.09
CA LEU A 251 3.40 12.13 1.27
C LEU A 251 3.96 12.93 2.44
N LYS A 252 4.68 14.03 2.18
CA LYS A 252 5.42 14.78 3.19
C LYS A 252 4.62 15.88 3.85
N TYR A 253 3.72 16.53 3.13
CA TYR A 253 3.00 17.72 3.57
C TYR A 253 1.49 17.52 3.54
N LEU A 254 0.79 18.25 4.40
CA LEU A 254 -0.67 18.30 4.43
C LEU A 254 -1.24 18.88 3.13
N GLY A 255 -2.27 18.24 2.57
CA GLY A 255 -2.99 18.66 1.38
C GLY A 255 -4.34 19.32 1.68
N TYR A 256 -4.84 20.07 0.70
CA TYR A 256 -6.24 20.45 0.63
C TYR A 256 -6.89 19.73 -0.56
N TRP A 257 -7.99 19.04 -0.31
CA TRP A 257 -8.63 18.18 -1.30
C TRP A 257 -10.01 18.71 -1.69
N THR A 258 -10.37 18.49 -2.95
CA THR A 258 -11.66 18.88 -3.52
C THR A 258 -12.44 17.69 -4.07
N ASP A 259 -12.19 16.49 -3.50
CA ASP A 259 -12.84 15.22 -3.85
C ASP A 259 -14.34 15.23 -3.55
N HIS A 260 -15.02 14.18 -3.98
CA HIS A 260 -16.44 13.96 -3.68
C HIS A 260 -16.67 13.88 -2.16
N GLY A 261 -17.40 14.82 -1.61
CA GLY A 261 -17.64 15.00 -0.17
C GLY A 261 -16.85 16.14 0.46
N ALA A 262 -15.88 16.74 -0.24
CA ALA A 262 -15.28 18.01 0.16
C ALA A 262 -16.27 19.16 0.01
N GLN A 263 -16.05 20.22 0.78
CA GLN A 263 -16.89 21.40 0.70
C GLN A 263 -16.87 22.02 -0.69
N TYR A 264 -15.71 22.07 -1.34
CA TYR A 264 -15.54 22.66 -2.67
C TYR A 264 -15.46 21.64 -3.80
N TYR A 265 -16.23 20.55 -3.71
CA TYR A 265 -16.48 19.64 -4.82
C TYR A 265 -17.64 20.19 -5.68
N TYR A 266 -17.35 20.65 -6.91
CA TYR A 266 -18.29 21.36 -7.81
C TYR A 266 -18.99 22.58 -7.18
N ARG A 267 -18.37 23.16 -6.15
CA ARG A 267 -18.82 24.32 -5.40
C ARG A 267 -17.65 25.26 -5.14
N PHE A 268 -17.94 26.53 -4.96
CA PHE A 268 -16.98 27.56 -4.60
C PHE A 268 -17.71 28.73 -3.92
N GLU A 269 -17.01 29.63 -3.28
CA GLU A 269 -17.58 30.87 -2.78
C GLU A 269 -17.97 31.76 -3.99
N GLU A 270 -19.26 32.04 -4.16
CA GLU A 270 -19.80 32.73 -5.34
C GLU A 270 -19.11 34.07 -5.62
N SER A 271 -18.77 34.84 -4.57
CA SER A 271 -18.07 36.12 -4.71
C SER A 271 -16.62 36.00 -5.14
N LEU A 272 -16.01 34.82 -5.03
CA LEU A 272 -14.59 34.56 -5.27
C LEU A 272 -14.31 33.72 -6.53
N GLY A 273 -15.28 32.92 -6.98
CA GLY A 273 -15.07 31.88 -7.98
C GLY A 273 -14.13 30.79 -7.47
N TYR A 274 -13.84 29.76 -8.30
CA TYR A 274 -12.94 28.66 -7.88
C TYR A 274 -11.53 29.14 -7.57
N ILE A 275 -10.92 29.95 -8.45
CA ILE A 275 -9.56 30.46 -8.24
C ILE A 275 -9.49 31.23 -6.92
N GLY A 276 -10.38 32.21 -6.71
CA GLY A 276 -10.37 33.03 -5.51
C GLY A 276 -10.63 32.21 -4.24
N THR A 277 -11.51 31.22 -4.29
CA THR A 277 -11.79 30.30 -3.18
C THR A 277 -10.54 29.53 -2.76
N LEU A 278 -9.84 28.89 -3.71
CA LEU A 278 -8.64 28.10 -3.40
C LEU A 278 -7.45 28.96 -2.95
N LEU A 279 -7.33 30.18 -3.49
CA LEU A 279 -6.36 31.16 -3.00
C LEU A 279 -6.65 31.56 -1.54
N LYS A 280 -7.91 31.76 -1.20
CA LYS A 280 -8.34 32.10 0.16
C LYS A 280 -8.13 30.94 1.14
N VAL A 281 -8.35 29.69 0.72
CA VAL A 281 -8.01 28.49 1.49
C VAL A 281 -6.52 28.48 1.83
N ARG A 282 -5.64 28.65 0.84
CA ARG A 282 -4.17 28.75 1.08
C ARG A 282 -3.85 29.85 2.11
N ASP A 283 -4.47 31.03 1.97
CA ASP A 283 -4.22 32.16 2.86
C ASP A 283 -4.67 31.86 4.28
N GLN A 284 -5.81 31.19 4.48
CA GLN A 284 -6.29 30.77 5.79
C GLN A 284 -5.33 29.76 6.46
N PHE A 285 -4.77 28.81 5.72
CA PHE A 285 -3.74 27.92 6.25
C PHE A 285 -2.50 28.70 6.74
N ARG A 286 -2.07 29.71 5.97
CA ARG A 286 -0.99 30.59 6.38
C ARG A 286 -1.32 31.37 7.67
N ASP A 287 -2.55 31.89 7.78
CA ASP A 287 -3.01 32.64 8.95
C ASP A 287 -3.11 31.75 10.20
N MET A 288 -3.40 30.47 10.03
CA MET A 288 -3.32 29.44 11.09
C MET A 288 -1.87 29.04 11.46
N ASN A 289 -0.87 29.56 10.77
CA ASN A 289 0.53 29.16 10.87
C ASN A 289 0.73 27.66 10.56
N ILE A 290 0.02 27.15 9.55
CA ILE A 290 0.16 25.79 9.00
C ILE A 290 0.55 25.91 7.53
N ARG A 291 1.68 25.32 7.16
CA ARG A 291 2.09 25.30 5.76
C ARG A 291 1.28 24.22 5.01
N LEU A 292 0.43 24.67 4.09
CA LEU A 292 -0.20 23.79 3.12
C LEU A 292 0.83 23.32 2.08
N GLY A 293 0.83 22.03 1.76
CA GLY A 293 1.80 21.42 0.84
C GLY A 293 1.35 21.43 -0.62
N TYR A 294 0.06 21.24 -0.86
CA TYR A 294 -0.51 21.13 -2.19
C TYR A 294 -2.04 21.27 -2.18
N VAL A 295 -2.61 21.45 -3.37
CA VAL A 295 -4.07 21.39 -3.62
C VAL A 295 -4.34 20.28 -4.62
N GLN A 296 -5.30 19.42 -4.32
CA GLN A 296 -5.83 18.43 -5.26
C GLN A 296 -7.04 19.05 -5.99
N LEU A 297 -7.03 18.94 -7.32
CA LEU A 297 -8.11 19.34 -8.21
C LEU A 297 -8.82 18.10 -8.70
N ASP A 298 -10.06 17.93 -8.26
CA ASP A 298 -10.90 16.82 -8.68
C ASP A 298 -11.54 17.07 -10.06
N SER A 299 -12.43 16.21 -10.47
CA SER A 299 -13.04 16.14 -11.80
C SER A 299 -13.68 17.44 -12.31
N TRP A 300 -13.92 18.40 -11.48
CA TRP A 300 -14.54 19.68 -11.84
C TRP A 300 -13.64 20.60 -12.68
N PHE A 301 -12.31 20.40 -12.71
CA PHE A 301 -11.41 21.38 -13.34
C PHE A 301 -11.32 21.30 -14.87
N TYR A 302 -11.77 20.22 -15.50
CA TYR A 302 -11.65 19.98 -16.96
C TYR A 302 -12.99 19.71 -17.63
N PRO A 303 -13.09 19.92 -18.99
CA PRO A 303 -14.29 19.62 -19.79
C PRO A 303 -14.64 18.12 -19.81
N LYS A 304 -15.91 17.79 -19.63
CA LYS A 304 -16.45 16.43 -19.57
C LYS A 304 -17.73 16.27 -20.36
N GLY A 305 -18.06 14.99 -20.64
CA GLY A 305 -19.32 14.59 -21.26
C GLY A 305 -19.44 15.04 -22.73
N HIS A 306 -20.58 14.76 -23.32
CA HIS A 306 -20.82 15.01 -24.73
C HIS A 306 -20.76 16.50 -25.12
N GLU A 307 -21.08 17.41 -24.21
CA GLU A 307 -21.04 18.85 -24.44
C GLU A 307 -19.67 19.47 -24.18
N GLY A 308 -18.73 18.75 -23.60
CA GLY A 308 -17.42 19.28 -23.24
C GLY A 308 -17.45 20.41 -22.23
N LYS A 309 -18.32 20.34 -21.23
CA LYS A 309 -18.46 21.34 -20.15
C LYS A 309 -17.77 20.87 -18.85
N TRP A 310 -17.30 21.79 -18.02
CA TRP A 310 -16.71 21.47 -16.74
C TRP A 310 -17.76 20.84 -15.78
N LYS A 311 -19.02 21.18 -15.93
CA LYS A 311 -20.16 20.59 -15.23
C LYS A 311 -21.09 19.95 -16.24
N SER A 312 -20.94 18.64 -16.44
CA SER A 312 -21.77 17.87 -17.36
C SER A 312 -23.02 17.35 -16.70
N ALA A 313 -24.12 17.30 -17.45
CA ALA A 313 -25.37 16.67 -17.06
C ALA A 313 -25.44 15.18 -17.41
N ASP A 314 -24.42 14.64 -18.08
CA ASP A 314 -24.35 13.24 -18.47
C ASP A 314 -24.33 12.30 -17.25
N PRO A 315 -24.72 11.03 -17.40
CA PRO A 315 -24.62 10.04 -16.33
C PRO A 315 -23.20 10.00 -15.77
N LEU A 316 -23.08 9.90 -14.44
CA LEU A 316 -21.80 9.94 -13.71
C LEU A 316 -20.97 11.22 -13.96
N GLY A 317 -21.60 12.30 -14.51
CA GLY A 317 -20.94 13.55 -14.86
C GLY A 317 -20.13 13.50 -16.17
N GLY A 318 -20.27 12.45 -16.99
CA GLY A 318 -19.58 12.24 -18.26
C GLY A 318 -18.10 11.89 -18.13
N GLY A 319 -17.51 11.33 -19.19
CA GLY A 319 -16.08 11.07 -19.33
C GLY A 319 -15.27 12.33 -19.67
N THR A 320 -13.96 12.24 -19.68
CA THR A 320 -13.05 13.31 -20.09
C THR A 320 -13.24 13.62 -21.59
N TYR A 321 -13.73 14.83 -21.89
CA TYR A 321 -13.86 15.31 -23.25
C TYR A 321 -12.51 15.82 -23.77
N LEU A 322 -11.93 16.80 -23.08
CA LEU A 322 -10.56 17.28 -23.27
C LEU A 322 -9.86 17.36 -21.92
N TYR A 323 -8.64 16.86 -21.84
CA TYR A 323 -7.86 16.88 -20.60
C TYR A 323 -6.99 18.13 -20.52
N GLU A 324 -7.66 19.24 -20.31
CA GLU A 324 -7.07 20.57 -20.02
C GLU A 324 -8.01 21.33 -19.10
N ALA A 325 -7.49 22.33 -18.38
CA ALA A 325 -8.34 23.12 -17.48
C ALA A 325 -9.44 23.85 -18.26
N SER A 326 -10.66 23.82 -17.76
CA SER A 326 -11.78 24.55 -18.33
C SER A 326 -11.49 26.05 -18.38
N ARG A 327 -11.61 26.66 -19.55
CA ARG A 327 -11.41 28.12 -19.71
C ARG A 327 -12.43 28.95 -18.97
N GLU A 328 -13.60 28.41 -18.70
CA GLU A 328 -14.62 29.05 -17.87
C GLU A 328 -14.14 29.26 -16.43
N LEU A 329 -13.46 28.26 -15.87
CA LEU A 329 -12.95 28.30 -14.49
C LEU A 329 -11.53 28.87 -14.41
N PHE A 330 -10.71 28.67 -15.44
CA PHE A 330 -9.31 29.08 -15.52
C PHE A 330 -9.07 29.85 -16.83
N PRO A 331 -9.52 31.13 -16.92
CA PRO A 331 -9.41 31.93 -18.16
C PRO A 331 -7.97 32.02 -18.70
N ASP A 332 -7.00 32.17 -17.78
CA ASP A 332 -5.57 32.30 -18.09
C ASP A 332 -4.85 30.94 -18.08
N GLY A 333 -5.59 29.83 -17.91
CA GLY A 333 -5.08 28.46 -17.86
C GLY A 333 -4.55 28.02 -16.48
N LEU A 334 -4.32 26.72 -16.38
CA LEU A 334 -3.92 26.07 -15.11
C LEU A 334 -2.53 26.55 -14.62
N ALA A 335 -1.59 26.81 -15.52
CA ALA A 335 -0.26 27.29 -15.18
C ALA A 335 -0.28 28.67 -14.50
N ALA A 336 -1.14 29.58 -14.96
CA ALA A 336 -1.32 30.91 -14.37
C ALA A 336 -1.93 30.80 -12.96
N PHE A 337 -2.95 29.95 -12.79
CA PHE A 337 -3.51 29.66 -11.48
C PHE A 337 -2.48 29.09 -10.51
N GLN A 338 -1.74 28.06 -10.94
CA GLN A 338 -0.70 27.44 -10.11
C GLN A 338 0.37 28.46 -9.66
N LYS A 339 0.77 29.37 -10.57
CA LYS A 339 1.72 30.44 -10.23
C LYS A 339 1.17 31.36 -9.15
N GLN A 340 -0.12 31.74 -9.22
CA GLN A 340 -0.78 32.56 -8.19
C GLN A 340 -0.91 31.78 -6.87
N LEU A 341 -1.26 30.50 -6.93
CA LEU A 341 -1.40 29.62 -5.77
C LEU A 341 -0.05 29.41 -5.07
N GLY A 342 1.04 29.27 -5.84
CA GLY A 342 2.38 29.05 -5.32
C GLY A 342 2.60 27.67 -4.70
N LEU A 343 1.69 26.70 -4.93
CA LEU A 343 1.75 25.34 -4.39
C LEU A 343 1.70 24.32 -5.53
N PRO A 344 2.31 23.14 -5.37
CA PRO A 344 2.10 22.02 -6.27
C PRO A 344 0.63 21.63 -6.38
N LEU A 345 0.26 21.01 -7.50
CA LEU A 345 -1.08 20.48 -7.74
C LEU A 345 -1.05 18.96 -7.86
N ILE A 346 -2.13 18.31 -7.43
CA ILE A 346 -2.54 16.98 -7.82
C ILE A 346 -3.72 17.14 -8.78
N ALA A 347 -3.71 16.44 -9.91
CA ALA A 347 -4.75 16.55 -10.92
C ALA A 347 -5.42 15.19 -11.16
N HIS A 348 -6.72 15.17 -10.96
CA HIS A 348 -7.59 14.04 -11.21
C HIS A 348 -7.86 13.83 -12.70
N ASN A 349 -8.07 12.58 -13.12
CA ASN A 349 -8.65 12.22 -14.41
C ASN A 349 -9.50 10.96 -14.28
N ARG A 350 -10.39 10.74 -15.28
CA ARG A 350 -11.33 9.63 -15.34
C ARG A 350 -11.26 8.94 -16.72
N TRP A 351 -12.27 8.19 -17.10
CA TRP A 351 -12.36 7.57 -18.43
C TRP A 351 -12.48 8.61 -19.55
N ILE A 352 -12.18 8.21 -20.77
CA ILE A 352 -12.34 9.05 -21.97
C ILE A 352 -13.80 8.98 -22.43
N ASP A 353 -14.45 10.13 -22.59
CA ASP A 353 -15.82 10.23 -23.07
C ASP A 353 -16.01 9.65 -24.48
N ASP A 354 -17.21 9.14 -24.77
CA ASP A 354 -17.53 8.58 -26.08
C ASP A 354 -17.50 9.64 -27.19
N HIS A 355 -17.76 10.90 -26.86
CA HIS A 355 -17.71 12.03 -27.77
C HIS A 355 -16.37 12.76 -27.80
N SER A 356 -15.38 12.30 -27.01
CA SER A 356 -14.07 12.92 -26.96
C SER A 356 -13.35 12.88 -28.30
N PRO A 357 -12.77 14.00 -28.77
CA PRO A 357 -12.00 14.04 -29.99
C PRO A 357 -10.77 13.14 -29.97
N TYR A 358 -10.28 12.75 -28.81
CA TYR A 358 -9.16 11.81 -28.66
C TYR A 358 -9.44 10.46 -29.33
N ARG A 359 -10.71 10.00 -29.38
CA ARG A 359 -11.09 8.75 -30.05
C ARG A 359 -10.83 8.73 -31.55
N LYS A 360 -10.72 9.91 -32.18
CA LYS A 360 -10.45 10.04 -33.62
C LYS A 360 -8.94 10.08 -33.93
N THR A 361 -8.12 10.42 -32.94
CA THR A 361 -6.69 10.75 -33.18
C THR A 361 -5.73 9.82 -32.42
N HIS A 362 -6.22 9.05 -31.49
CA HIS A 362 -5.42 8.19 -30.63
C HIS A 362 -6.02 6.80 -30.48
N ALA A 363 -5.17 5.81 -30.13
CA ALA A 363 -5.62 4.46 -29.84
C ALA A 363 -6.30 4.42 -28.46
N ILE A 364 -7.62 4.22 -28.48
CA ILE A 364 -8.46 4.05 -27.31
C ILE A 364 -8.95 2.61 -27.27
N SER A 365 -8.78 1.93 -26.14
CA SER A 365 -9.29 0.58 -25.88
C SER A 365 -10.34 0.67 -24.78
N GLY A 366 -11.57 0.24 -25.07
CA GLY A 366 -12.69 0.52 -24.18
C GLY A 366 -12.83 2.04 -23.98
N ASN A 367 -12.66 2.48 -22.75
CA ASN A 367 -12.74 3.89 -22.39
C ASN A 367 -11.42 4.48 -21.85
N VAL A 368 -10.28 3.86 -22.19
CA VAL A 368 -8.97 4.33 -21.75
C VAL A 368 -7.99 4.42 -22.89
N SER A 369 -7.00 5.30 -22.78
CA SER A 369 -5.95 5.40 -23.80
C SER A 369 -4.91 4.29 -23.63
N VAL A 370 -4.65 3.58 -24.72
CA VAL A 370 -3.49 2.67 -24.86
C VAL A 370 -2.39 3.30 -25.75
N ASP A 371 -2.58 4.56 -26.17
CA ASP A 371 -1.63 5.31 -26.99
C ASP A 371 -0.59 6.04 -26.12
N PRO A 372 0.70 5.67 -26.18
CA PRO A 372 1.74 6.35 -25.41
C PRO A 372 1.90 7.85 -25.78
N ARG A 373 1.48 8.28 -26.97
CA ARG A 373 1.56 9.68 -27.39
C ARG A 373 0.59 10.55 -26.62
N LEU A 374 -0.68 10.12 -26.47
CA LEU A 374 -1.68 10.85 -25.69
C LEU A 374 -1.24 10.99 -24.22
N TRP A 375 -0.74 9.92 -23.63
CA TRP A 375 -0.18 9.95 -22.28
C TRP A 375 1.00 10.92 -22.15
N ALA A 376 1.90 10.95 -23.14
CA ALA A 376 3.03 11.88 -23.13
C ALA A 376 2.58 13.34 -23.26
N ASP A 377 1.53 13.62 -24.05
CA ASP A 377 0.97 14.97 -24.22
C ASP A 377 0.30 15.44 -22.93
N TRP A 378 -0.51 14.59 -22.29
CA TRP A 378 -1.16 14.89 -21.02
C TRP A 378 -0.13 15.16 -19.91
N MET A 379 0.87 14.32 -19.76
CA MET A 379 1.87 14.48 -18.70
C MET A 379 2.74 15.73 -18.90
N ARG A 380 3.09 16.09 -20.15
CA ARG A 380 3.77 17.35 -20.45
C ARG A 380 2.91 18.58 -20.13
N TYR A 381 1.63 18.56 -20.48
CA TYR A 381 0.69 19.61 -20.12
C TYR A 381 0.59 19.78 -18.60
N LEU A 382 0.38 18.69 -17.86
CA LEU A 382 0.31 18.70 -16.40
C LEU A 382 1.60 19.23 -15.77
N ARG A 383 2.75 18.75 -16.25
CA ARG A 383 4.05 19.21 -15.76
C ARG A 383 4.27 20.71 -15.97
N ALA A 384 3.95 21.22 -17.15
CA ALA A 384 4.01 22.63 -17.48
C ALA A 384 3.05 23.48 -16.63
N SER A 385 1.95 22.89 -16.18
CA SER A 385 0.95 23.50 -15.31
C SER A 385 1.25 23.37 -13.81
N GLY A 386 2.44 22.88 -13.42
CA GLY A 386 2.86 22.76 -12.03
C GLY A 386 2.25 21.57 -11.28
N VAL A 387 1.59 20.65 -11.98
CA VAL A 387 1.11 19.39 -11.41
C VAL A 387 2.30 18.47 -11.13
N ARG A 388 2.28 17.82 -9.98
CA ARG A 388 3.33 16.92 -9.50
C ARG A 388 2.86 15.50 -9.25
N ALA A 389 1.56 15.30 -9.08
CA ALA A 389 0.94 14.00 -9.00
C ALA A 389 -0.31 13.95 -9.87
N TYR A 390 -0.56 12.80 -10.46
CA TYR A 390 -1.71 12.51 -11.30
C TYR A 390 -2.55 11.43 -10.63
N GLU A 391 -3.83 11.68 -10.51
CA GLU A 391 -4.79 10.76 -9.97
C GLU A 391 -5.62 10.13 -11.09
N GLN A 392 -5.52 8.81 -11.24
CA GLN A 392 -6.38 8.04 -12.12
C GLN A 392 -7.55 7.49 -11.35
N ASP A 393 -8.73 8.00 -11.63
CA ASP A 393 -9.98 7.58 -11.00
C ASP A 393 -10.81 6.65 -11.90
N TRP A 394 -11.87 6.06 -11.31
CA TRP A 394 -12.84 5.16 -11.96
C TRP A 394 -12.24 3.85 -12.48
N LEU A 395 -11.16 3.36 -11.89
CA LEU A 395 -10.49 2.13 -12.31
C LEU A 395 -11.35 0.86 -12.16
N SER A 396 -12.40 0.88 -11.34
CA SER A 396 -13.39 -0.21 -11.18
C SER A 396 -14.64 -0.02 -12.02
N GLY A 397 -14.79 1.14 -12.63
CA GLY A 397 -15.99 1.56 -13.36
C GLY A 397 -15.68 1.87 -14.82
N PRO A 398 -16.16 3.00 -15.38
CA PRO A 398 -16.01 3.29 -16.80
C PRO A 398 -14.57 3.38 -17.33
N ALA A 399 -13.55 3.67 -16.48
CA ALA A 399 -12.13 3.69 -16.92
C ALA A 399 -11.59 2.25 -17.08
N ILE A 400 -12.25 1.45 -17.90
CA ILE A 400 -11.91 0.05 -18.16
C ILE A 400 -11.42 -0.10 -19.60
N PRO A 401 -10.27 -0.77 -19.83
CA PRO A 401 -9.83 -1.17 -21.17
C PRO A 401 -10.73 -2.27 -21.73
N ALA A 402 -10.66 -2.48 -23.05
CA ALA A 402 -11.24 -3.67 -23.65
C ALA A 402 -10.65 -4.94 -22.99
N ARG A 403 -11.45 -5.97 -22.87
CA ARG A 403 -11.07 -7.24 -22.23
C ARG A 403 -10.33 -8.12 -23.25
N ASP A 404 -9.08 -7.79 -23.44
CA ASP A 404 -8.12 -8.55 -24.23
C ASP A 404 -6.81 -8.75 -23.47
N LEU A 405 -5.90 -9.52 -24.03
CA LEU A 405 -4.67 -9.93 -23.34
C LEU A 405 -3.70 -8.78 -23.06
N THR A 406 -3.82 -7.65 -23.73
CA THR A 406 -2.79 -6.59 -23.77
C THR A 406 -3.26 -5.21 -23.32
N SER A 407 -4.50 -4.83 -23.59
CA SER A 407 -5.00 -3.47 -23.39
C SER A 407 -4.89 -3.00 -21.94
N GLY A 408 -5.14 -3.88 -20.95
CA GLY A 408 -5.03 -3.54 -19.54
C GLY A 408 -3.60 -3.18 -19.13
N GLU A 409 -2.62 -3.98 -19.52
CA GLU A 409 -1.21 -3.68 -19.25
C GLU A 409 -0.71 -2.47 -20.04
N LEU A 410 -1.11 -2.31 -21.31
CA LEU A 410 -0.73 -1.15 -22.12
C LEU A 410 -1.23 0.15 -21.52
N PHE A 411 -2.48 0.20 -21.05
CA PHE A 411 -3.05 1.36 -20.36
C PHE A 411 -2.20 1.77 -19.16
N MET A 412 -1.98 0.83 -18.22
CA MET A 412 -1.25 1.11 -16.99
C MET A 412 0.23 1.42 -17.24
N ASP A 413 0.88 0.71 -18.16
CA ASP A 413 2.27 0.91 -18.53
C ASP A 413 2.49 2.27 -19.23
N ALA A 414 1.62 2.66 -20.18
CA ALA A 414 1.75 3.92 -20.89
C ALA A 414 1.59 5.12 -19.94
N MET A 415 0.59 5.07 -19.05
CA MET A 415 0.39 6.07 -18.00
C MET A 415 1.61 6.20 -17.10
N SER A 416 2.09 5.08 -16.55
CA SER A 416 3.22 5.09 -15.60
C SER A 416 4.52 5.57 -16.26
N LYS A 417 4.82 5.12 -17.48
CA LYS A 417 6.03 5.54 -18.22
C LYS A 417 6.00 7.02 -18.56
N ALA A 418 4.87 7.54 -19.03
CA ALA A 418 4.74 8.96 -19.37
C ALA A 418 4.84 9.84 -18.12
N ALA A 419 4.13 9.50 -17.03
CA ALA A 419 4.20 10.21 -15.76
C ALA A 419 5.62 10.20 -15.18
N GLY A 420 6.30 9.03 -15.18
CA GLY A 420 7.66 8.90 -14.70
C GLY A 420 8.67 9.74 -15.48
N LYS A 421 8.51 9.86 -16.80
CA LYS A 421 9.36 10.71 -17.65
C LYS A 421 9.27 12.20 -17.28
N GLU A 422 8.09 12.66 -16.90
CA GLU A 422 7.83 14.04 -16.50
C GLU A 422 8.05 14.27 -14.98
N GLY A 423 8.44 13.24 -14.23
CA GLY A 423 8.62 13.33 -12.77
C GLY A 423 7.29 13.59 -12.04
N ILE A 424 6.20 13.01 -12.56
CA ILE A 424 4.86 13.04 -11.97
C ILE A 424 4.61 11.72 -11.24
N ALA A 425 4.23 11.81 -9.99
CA ALA A 425 3.80 10.67 -9.19
C ALA A 425 2.40 10.20 -9.60
N LEU A 426 2.09 8.94 -9.35
CA LEU A 426 0.76 8.37 -9.59
C LEU A 426 0.03 8.11 -8.27
N GLN A 427 -1.27 8.35 -8.31
CA GLN A 427 -2.25 8.02 -7.29
C GLN A 427 -3.40 7.29 -7.96
N TYR A 428 -3.80 6.13 -7.43
CA TYR A 428 -4.92 5.37 -7.99
C TYR A 428 -6.16 5.55 -7.11
N CYS A 429 -7.31 5.79 -7.79
CA CYS A 429 -8.62 5.91 -7.18
C CYS A 429 -9.56 4.85 -7.75
N MET A 430 -10.53 4.41 -6.94
CA MET A 430 -11.49 3.33 -7.25
C MET A 430 -10.83 2.04 -7.80
N PRO A 431 -9.69 1.57 -7.26
CA PRO A 431 -8.97 0.42 -7.79
C PRO A 431 -9.68 -0.89 -7.47
N LEU A 432 -9.55 -1.89 -8.37
CA LEU A 432 -9.83 -3.30 -8.10
C LEU A 432 -8.54 -4.00 -7.62
N PRO A 433 -8.61 -5.19 -6.99
CA PRO A 433 -7.44 -5.91 -6.49
C PRO A 433 -6.33 -6.11 -7.54
N ARG A 434 -6.69 -6.30 -8.82
CA ARG A 434 -5.73 -6.41 -9.94
C ARG A 434 -4.86 -5.16 -10.10
N HIS A 435 -5.38 -3.96 -9.79
CA HIS A 435 -4.63 -2.71 -9.90
C HIS A 435 -3.58 -2.56 -8.81
N PHE A 436 -3.85 -3.08 -7.59
CA PHE A 436 -2.85 -3.18 -6.52
C PHE A 436 -1.70 -4.11 -6.94
N LEU A 437 -2.03 -5.29 -7.49
CA LEU A 437 -1.03 -6.22 -7.99
C LEU A 437 -0.21 -5.63 -9.16
N GLN A 438 -0.89 -5.02 -10.13
CA GLN A 438 -0.26 -4.37 -11.28
C GLN A 438 0.64 -3.21 -10.83
N GLY A 439 0.24 -2.48 -9.80
CA GLY A 439 0.99 -1.39 -9.18
C GLY A 439 2.38 -1.80 -8.67
N THR A 440 2.61 -3.09 -8.39
CA THR A 440 3.94 -3.60 -8.04
C THR A 440 5.00 -3.38 -9.13
N ARG A 441 4.60 -3.09 -10.36
CA ARG A 441 5.49 -2.81 -11.49
C ARG A 441 5.92 -1.34 -11.59
N TYR A 442 5.27 -0.41 -10.84
CA TYR A 442 5.42 1.03 -11.03
C TYR A 442 6.01 1.71 -9.80
N SER A 443 7.28 2.15 -9.89
CA SER A 443 7.96 2.84 -8.79
C SER A 443 7.44 4.25 -8.53
N ASN A 444 6.75 4.86 -9.50
CA ASN A 444 6.12 6.17 -9.36
C ASN A 444 4.65 6.11 -8.90
N LEU A 445 4.07 4.92 -8.73
CA LEU A 445 2.82 4.77 -8.01
C LEU A 445 3.10 4.87 -6.51
N LEU A 446 2.69 5.99 -5.90
CA LEU A 446 2.94 6.30 -4.50
C LEU A 446 1.79 5.83 -3.61
N SER A 447 0.56 6.12 -3.99
CA SER A 447 -0.61 5.88 -3.15
C SER A 447 -1.76 5.27 -3.94
N ILE A 448 -2.58 4.51 -3.23
CA ILE A 448 -3.76 3.85 -3.76
C ILE A 448 -4.90 3.96 -2.75
N ARG A 449 -6.08 4.35 -3.21
CA ARG A 449 -7.23 4.57 -2.34
C ARG A 449 -7.82 3.25 -1.84
N VAL A 450 -8.13 3.22 -0.55
CA VAL A 450 -8.60 2.00 0.15
C VAL A 450 -9.89 2.22 0.95
N SER A 451 -10.51 3.38 0.81
CA SER A 451 -11.81 3.70 1.42
C SER A 451 -12.84 4.17 0.39
N GLY A 452 -14.11 4.05 0.70
CA GLY A 452 -15.19 4.68 -0.06
C GLY A 452 -15.13 6.21 -0.03
N ASP A 453 -15.97 6.85 -0.87
CA ASP A 453 -16.08 8.30 -0.96
C ASP A 453 -16.49 8.89 0.40
N ARG A 454 -15.91 10.03 0.73
CA ARG A 454 -16.08 10.69 2.02
C ARG A 454 -15.74 9.77 3.19
N PHE A 455 -14.49 9.84 3.66
CA PHE A 455 -14.02 8.97 4.74
C PHE A 455 -14.77 9.24 6.04
N VAL A 456 -15.54 8.26 6.49
CA VAL A 456 -16.36 8.28 7.70
C VAL A 456 -16.15 7.00 8.52
N LYS A 457 -16.62 6.98 9.75
CA LYS A 457 -16.49 5.82 10.66
C LYS A 457 -16.94 4.49 10.04
N GLY A 458 -17.99 4.49 9.20
CA GLY A 458 -18.45 3.30 8.48
C GLY A 458 -17.40 2.69 7.53
N HIS A 459 -16.37 3.44 7.15
CA HIS A 459 -15.28 3.00 6.27
C HIS A 459 -14.04 2.52 7.02
N TRP A 460 -13.94 2.65 8.36
CA TRP A 460 -12.72 2.33 9.12
C TRP A 460 -12.31 0.86 8.99
N THR A 461 -13.28 -0.06 9.05
CA THR A 461 -13.02 -1.49 8.87
C THR A 461 -12.40 -1.78 7.51
N SER A 462 -13.07 -1.35 6.44
CA SER A 462 -12.56 -1.57 5.07
C SER A 462 -11.21 -0.89 4.86
N PHE A 463 -11.03 0.33 5.35
CA PHE A 463 -9.77 1.06 5.28
C PHE A 463 -8.58 0.26 5.87
N LEU A 464 -8.75 -0.33 7.06
CA LEU A 464 -7.67 -1.09 7.71
C LEU A 464 -7.32 -2.38 6.98
N PHE A 465 -8.32 -3.18 6.59
CA PHE A 465 -8.08 -4.45 5.90
C PHE A 465 -7.58 -4.24 4.47
N ASN A 466 -8.16 -3.29 3.73
CA ASN A 466 -7.74 -2.95 2.37
C ASN A 466 -6.36 -2.27 2.38
N GLY A 467 -6.09 -1.44 3.42
CA GLY A 467 -4.78 -0.83 3.64
C GLY A 467 -3.66 -1.84 3.81
N ARG A 468 -3.97 -3.04 4.35
CA ARG A 468 -3.00 -4.13 4.43
C ARG A 468 -2.57 -4.63 3.05
N LEU A 469 -3.50 -4.76 2.10
CA LEU A 469 -3.19 -5.12 0.72
C LEU A 469 -2.23 -4.10 0.08
N ALA A 470 -2.58 -2.82 0.13
CA ALA A 470 -1.78 -1.73 -0.42
C ALA A 470 -0.37 -1.69 0.18
N SER A 471 -0.27 -1.65 1.52
CA SER A 471 1.00 -1.55 2.23
C SER A 471 1.92 -2.75 1.98
N ALA A 472 1.37 -3.96 1.84
CA ALA A 472 2.14 -5.15 1.48
C ALA A 472 2.82 -4.99 0.12
N LEU A 473 2.14 -4.38 -0.86
CA LEU A 473 2.61 -4.21 -2.24
C LEU A 473 3.45 -2.93 -2.46
N GLY A 474 3.80 -2.23 -1.36
CA GLY A 474 4.63 -1.03 -1.43
C GLY A 474 3.90 0.17 -2.01
N GLU A 475 2.62 0.29 -1.71
CA GLU A 475 1.74 1.38 -2.05
C GLU A 475 1.19 1.97 -0.75
N TRP A 476 1.20 3.32 -0.62
CA TRP A 476 0.68 3.94 0.57
C TRP A 476 -0.85 4.01 0.51
N PRO A 477 -1.56 3.40 1.50
CA PRO A 477 -3.02 3.42 1.51
C PRO A 477 -3.54 4.80 1.91
N TRP A 478 -4.38 5.43 1.10
CA TRP A 478 -4.97 6.71 1.45
C TRP A 478 -6.49 6.62 1.62
N THR A 479 -7.00 7.51 2.46
CA THR A 479 -8.42 7.72 2.68
C THR A 479 -8.97 8.60 1.58
N ASP A 480 -10.27 8.69 1.46
CA ASP A 480 -10.90 9.84 0.82
C ASP A 480 -10.94 11.04 1.76
N VAL A 481 -11.49 12.17 1.26
CA VAL A 481 -11.61 13.42 1.99
C VAL A 481 -12.42 13.30 3.28
N PHE A 482 -12.04 14.07 4.28
CA PHE A 482 -12.72 14.26 5.54
C PHE A 482 -12.49 15.69 6.04
N MET A 483 -13.18 16.11 7.12
CA MET A 483 -13.03 17.44 7.69
C MET A 483 -12.02 17.45 8.84
N SER A 484 -11.28 18.53 8.99
CA SER A 484 -10.23 18.64 10.00
C SER A 484 -10.71 18.49 11.45
N SER A 485 -11.99 18.78 11.71
CA SER A 485 -12.64 18.57 13.01
C SER A 485 -12.90 17.10 13.36
N GLU A 486 -12.80 16.18 12.40
CA GLU A 486 -13.05 14.75 12.57
C GLU A 486 -11.79 14.04 13.10
N THR A 487 -11.55 14.17 14.40
CA THR A 487 -10.30 13.77 15.07
C THR A 487 -9.86 12.35 14.74
N SER A 488 -10.76 11.36 14.77
CA SER A 488 -10.40 9.96 14.54
C SER A 488 -10.14 9.65 13.07
N ASN A 489 -10.81 10.33 12.13
CA ASN A 489 -10.50 10.25 10.71
C ASN A 489 -9.11 10.82 10.42
N LEU A 490 -8.79 11.98 11.00
CA LEU A 490 -7.48 12.61 10.88
C LEU A 490 -6.37 11.76 11.50
N LEU A 491 -6.64 11.13 12.66
CA LEU A 491 -5.73 10.19 13.31
C LEU A 491 -5.47 8.96 12.42
N LEU A 492 -6.51 8.28 11.92
CA LEU A 492 -6.39 7.10 11.06
C LEU A 492 -5.67 7.42 9.75
N SER A 493 -6.00 8.56 9.12
CA SER A 493 -5.29 9.03 7.92
C SER A 493 -3.80 9.27 8.21
N THR A 494 -3.46 9.82 9.38
CA THR A 494 -2.06 10.00 9.80
C THR A 494 -1.36 8.65 10.04
N LEU A 495 -2.04 7.70 10.69
CA LEU A 495 -1.53 6.36 10.98
C LEU A 495 -1.41 5.47 9.72
N SER A 496 -2.06 5.84 8.61
CA SER A 496 -1.85 5.18 7.32
C SER A 496 -0.44 5.37 6.76
N ALA A 497 0.33 6.30 7.33
CA ALA A 497 1.64 6.75 6.84
C ALA A 497 1.64 7.27 5.39
N SER A 498 0.46 7.47 4.80
CA SER A 498 0.21 7.91 3.42
C SER A 498 0.04 9.43 3.31
N ILE A 499 -0.64 9.86 2.25
CA ILE A 499 -1.07 11.25 2.06
C ILE A 499 -2.16 11.59 3.08
N VAL A 500 -2.16 12.84 3.55
CA VAL A 500 -3.17 13.38 4.46
C VAL A 500 -3.66 14.70 3.90
N GLY A 501 -4.98 14.85 3.74
CA GLY A 501 -5.60 16.06 3.26
C GLY A 501 -7.00 16.23 3.82
N VAL A 502 -7.48 17.47 3.82
CA VAL A 502 -8.78 17.86 4.37
C VAL A 502 -9.55 18.69 3.37
N GLY A 503 -10.89 18.69 3.47
CA GLY A 503 -11.80 19.34 2.52
C GLY A 503 -12.75 20.35 3.14
N ASP A 504 -12.39 21.00 4.23
CA ASP A 504 -13.22 21.94 4.99
C ASP A 504 -13.57 23.20 4.21
N ALA A 505 -14.68 23.84 4.57
CA ALA A 505 -15.01 25.19 4.13
C ALA A 505 -14.09 26.25 4.75
N LEU A 506 -14.04 27.41 4.11
CA LEU A 506 -13.42 28.60 4.67
C LEU A 506 -14.05 28.92 6.03
N GLY A 507 -13.23 29.12 7.04
CA GLY A 507 -13.65 29.42 8.42
C GLY A 507 -13.89 28.18 9.30
N GLU A 508 -13.92 26.96 8.75
CA GLU A 508 -14.29 25.74 9.50
C GLU A 508 -13.10 24.84 9.87
N PHE A 509 -11.87 25.21 9.51
CA PHE A 509 -10.68 24.41 9.83
C PHE A 509 -10.41 24.31 11.34
N ASP A 510 -10.26 23.08 11.84
CA ASP A 510 -9.83 22.84 13.22
C ASP A 510 -8.29 22.92 13.31
N ARG A 511 -7.82 24.11 13.70
CA ARG A 511 -6.39 24.38 13.87
C ARG A 511 -5.72 23.46 14.90
N ALA A 512 -6.40 23.13 15.99
CA ALA A 512 -5.83 22.32 17.07
C ALA A 512 -5.60 20.88 16.61
N ASN A 513 -6.56 20.28 15.92
CA ASN A 513 -6.42 18.95 15.33
C ASN A 513 -5.31 18.92 14.26
N LEU A 514 -5.28 19.89 13.37
CA LEU A 514 -4.24 19.95 12.33
C LEU A 514 -2.84 20.04 12.94
N HIS A 515 -2.65 20.80 14.02
CA HIS A 515 -1.37 20.86 14.73
C HIS A 515 -0.96 19.51 15.37
N ARG A 516 -1.87 18.58 15.64
CA ARG A 516 -1.53 17.22 16.09
C ARG A 516 -0.87 16.36 15.02
N VAL A 517 -1.00 16.77 13.76
CA VAL A 517 -0.48 16.04 12.60
C VAL A 517 0.84 16.61 12.09
N VAL A 518 0.95 17.95 11.99
CA VAL A 518 2.07 18.61 11.34
C VAL A 518 2.97 19.37 12.32
N ARG A 519 4.25 19.52 11.96
CA ARG A 519 5.17 20.47 12.56
C ARG A 519 4.86 21.88 12.04
N ALA A 520 5.49 22.91 12.61
CA ALA A 520 5.31 24.30 12.17
C ALA A 520 5.73 24.55 10.71
N ASP A 521 6.63 23.72 10.15
CA ASP A 521 7.03 23.77 8.74
C ASP A 521 6.10 22.98 7.80
N GLY A 522 4.98 22.45 8.32
CA GLY A 522 3.98 21.69 7.57
C GLY A 522 4.31 20.24 7.30
N VAL A 523 5.46 19.74 7.75
CA VAL A 523 5.84 18.34 7.60
C VAL A 523 4.99 17.46 8.50
N ILE A 524 4.33 16.45 7.93
CA ILE A 524 3.52 15.48 8.67
C ILE A 524 4.42 14.61 9.55
N VAL A 525 4.01 14.40 10.79
CA VAL A 525 4.64 13.46 11.73
C VAL A 525 3.83 12.18 11.72
N LYS A 526 4.36 11.12 11.14
CA LYS A 526 3.67 9.86 10.89
C LYS A 526 4.55 8.64 11.20
N PRO A 527 3.95 7.41 11.33
CA PRO A 527 4.70 6.20 11.60
C PRO A 527 5.56 5.77 10.41
N ASP A 528 6.40 4.75 10.59
CA ASP A 528 7.23 4.18 9.52
C ASP A 528 6.43 3.24 8.61
N ASP A 529 5.38 2.60 9.13
CA ASP A 529 4.51 1.68 8.43
C ASP A 529 3.03 2.10 8.55
N ALA A 530 2.22 1.64 7.61
CA ALA A 530 0.78 1.87 7.64
C ALA A 530 0.13 1.07 8.77
N ILE A 531 -0.90 1.64 9.40
CA ILE A 531 -1.72 0.93 10.38
C ILE A 531 -2.40 -0.28 9.74
N THR A 532 -2.30 -1.43 10.41
CA THR A 532 -2.87 -2.71 9.96
C THR A 532 -3.48 -3.48 11.12
N PRO A 533 -4.53 -4.29 10.88
CA PRO A 533 -5.12 -5.14 11.93
C PRO A 533 -4.07 -6.07 12.55
N LEU A 534 -4.18 -6.36 13.84
CA LEU A 534 -3.35 -7.38 14.50
C LEU A 534 -3.72 -8.79 14.00
N ASN A 535 -2.81 -9.75 14.08
CA ASN A 535 -3.10 -11.14 13.69
C ASN A 535 -4.35 -11.70 14.41
N ALA A 536 -4.51 -11.40 15.70
CA ALA A 536 -5.70 -11.79 16.45
C ALA A 536 -6.98 -11.20 15.87
N THR A 537 -6.94 -9.95 15.41
CA THR A 537 -8.11 -9.29 14.80
C THR A 537 -8.60 -10.00 13.54
N TYR A 538 -7.71 -10.53 12.69
CA TYR A 538 -8.12 -11.32 11.51
C TYR A 538 -8.87 -12.58 11.94
N ILE A 539 -8.36 -13.30 12.95
CA ILE A 539 -8.97 -14.53 13.47
C ILE A 539 -10.32 -14.23 14.11
N GLU A 540 -10.37 -13.19 14.95
CA GLU A 540 -11.60 -12.74 15.61
C GLU A 540 -12.66 -12.33 14.58
N GLN A 541 -12.31 -11.55 13.57
CA GLN A 541 -13.23 -11.12 12.52
C GLN A 541 -13.68 -12.25 11.59
N ALA A 542 -12.88 -13.26 11.39
CA ALA A 542 -13.27 -14.47 10.64
C ALA A 542 -14.29 -15.33 11.43
N ASN A 543 -14.19 -15.33 12.76
CA ASN A 543 -15.09 -16.07 13.67
C ASN A 543 -16.34 -15.26 14.04
N ASP A 544 -16.20 -14.00 14.41
CA ASP A 544 -17.32 -13.10 14.75
C ASP A 544 -16.99 -11.64 14.42
N ARG A 545 -17.63 -11.10 13.39
CA ARG A 545 -17.43 -9.73 12.90
C ARG A 545 -17.93 -8.64 13.85
N ARG A 546 -18.62 -8.98 14.93
CA ARG A 546 -19.10 -8.03 15.93
C ARG A 546 -18.03 -7.63 16.92
N LEU A 547 -16.93 -8.39 16.99
CA LEU A 547 -15.81 -8.08 17.89
C LEU A 547 -15.12 -6.77 17.47
N PRO A 548 -14.57 -6.00 18.41
CA PRO A 548 -13.81 -4.80 18.11
C PRO A 548 -12.61 -5.07 17.20
N ILE A 549 -12.29 -4.10 16.37
CA ILE A 549 -11.08 -4.13 15.54
C ILE A 549 -9.96 -3.45 16.28
N VAL A 550 -8.81 -4.13 16.36
CA VAL A 550 -7.56 -3.60 16.92
C VAL A 550 -6.50 -3.61 15.85
N ALA A 551 -5.93 -2.45 15.58
CA ALA A 551 -4.91 -2.25 14.56
C ALA A 551 -3.72 -1.46 15.12
N ALA A 552 -2.53 -1.63 14.54
CA ALA A 552 -1.33 -0.95 14.98
C ALA A 552 -0.47 -0.47 13.81
N ALA A 553 0.21 0.67 14.04
CA ALA A 553 1.32 1.18 13.25
C ALA A 553 2.54 1.36 14.14
N HIS A 554 3.74 1.47 13.54
CA HIS A 554 4.97 1.51 14.31
C HIS A 554 5.94 2.58 13.81
N THR A 555 6.71 3.14 14.76
CA THR A 555 7.97 3.85 14.46
C THR A 555 9.13 3.06 15.04
N ARG A 556 10.17 2.78 14.23
CA ARG A 556 11.34 1.98 14.62
C ARG A 556 12.58 2.86 14.71
N HIS A 557 13.17 2.93 15.89
CA HIS A 557 14.43 3.60 16.16
C HIS A 557 15.48 2.56 16.55
N GLN A 558 16.19 1.99 15.59
CA GLN A 558 17.16 0.89 15.81
C GLN A 558 16.51 -0.30 16.55
N ARG A 559 16.74 -0.43 17.86
CA ARG A 559 16.21 -1.51 18.71
C ARG A 559 14.95 -1.10 19.48
N SER A 560 14.54 0.17 19.40
CA SER A 560 13.35 0.71 20.08
C SER A 560 12.19 0.79 19.09
N ILE A 561 11.04 0.25 19.46
CA ILE A 561 9.80 0.32 18.70
C ILE A 561 8.80 1.12 19.52
N THR A 562 8.19 2.15 18.93
CA THR A 562 6.96 2.77 19.44
C THR A 562 5.81 2.25 18.63
N SER A 563 4.78 1.70 19.29
CA SER A 563 3.58 1.21 18.63
C SER A 563 2.41 2.17 18.88
N TYR A 564 1.61 2.41 17.86
CA TYR A 564 0.42 3.25 17.87
C TYR A 564 -0.77 2.35 17.60
N VAL A 565 -1.58 2.08 18.64
CA VAL A 565 -2.69 1.13 18.59
C VAL A 565 -3.99 1.89 18.53
N PHE A 566 -4.79 1.65 17.52
CA PHE A 566 -6.15 2.17 17.42
C PHE A 566 -7.14 1.00 17.48
N ALA A 567 -8.17 1.16 18.29
CA ALA A 567 -9.24 0.19 18.43
C ALA A 567 -10.60 0.87 18.33
N PHE A 568 -11.56 0.22 17.67
CA PHE A 568 -12.92 0.71 17.60
C PHE A 568 -13.93 -0.44 17.61
N GLY A 569 -15.13 -0.16 18.15
CA GLY A 569 -16.23 -1.10 18.18
C GLY A 569 -16.97 -1.16 16.84
N GLN A 570 -17.37 -2.36 16.46
CA GLN A 570 -18.36 -2.56 15.40
C GLN A 570 -19.75 -2.09 15.93
N PRO A 571 -20.77 -1.89 15.05
CA PRO A 571 -22.09 -1.43 15.47
C PRO A 571 -22.88 -2.36 16.41
N ALA A 572 -22.27 -3.37 16.99
CA ALA A 572 -22.85 -4.37 17.87
C ALA A 572 -22.34 -4.29 19.32
N GLU A 573 -22.86 -5.12 20.18
CA GLU A 573 -22.93 -5.02 21.63
C GLU A 573 -21.63 -5.10 22.40
N GLN A 574 -20.58 -5.74 21.89
CA GLN A 574 -19.33 -5.91 22.65
C GLN A 574 -18.33 -4.79 22.33
N ARG A 575 -18.01 -4.01 23.35
CA ARG A 575 -17.10 -2.86 23.23
C ARG A 575 -15.76 -3.03 23.96
N THR A 576 -15.43 -4.24 24.43
CA THR A 576 -14.15 -4.52 25.08
C THR A 576 -13.15 -5.03 24.07
N ALA A 577 -12.04 -4.31 23.91
CA ALA A 577 -10.90 -4.70 23.08
C ALA A 577 -9.71 -5.09 23.96
N ARG A 578 -8.77 -5.85 23.38
CA ARG A 578 -7.54 -6.23 24.07
C ARG A 578 -6.35 -6.27 23.11
N PHE A 579 -5.17 -6.03 23.66
CA PHE A 579 -3.90 -6.31 23.00
C PHE A 579 -2.82 -6.63 24.03
N SER A 580 -1.75 -7.34 23.62
CA SER A 580 -0.56 -7.52 24.45
C SER A 580 0.65 -6.84 23.79
N PRO A 581 1.66 -6.41 24.57
CA PRO A 581 2.90 -5.87 24.02
C PRO A 581 3.61 -6.84 23.07
N SER A 582 3.58 -8.15 23.36
CA SER A 582 4.17 -9.19 22.51
C SER A 582 3.49 -9.26 21.12
N ALA A 583 2.17 -9.08 21.06
CA ALA A 583 1.44 -9.01 19.79
C ALA A 583 1.84 -7.80 18.92
N LEU A 584 2.39 -6.75 19.54
CA LEU A 584 2.97 -5.56 18.89
C LEU A 584 4.47 -5.70 18.57
N GLY A 585 5.07 -6.85 18.90
CA GLY A 585 6.49 -7.14 18.68
C GLY A 585 7.45 -6.69 19.77
N HIS A 586 6.95 -6.23 20.93
CA HIS A 586 7.79 -5.89 22.09
C HIS A 586 8.23 -7.17 22.82
N LYS A 587 9.52 -7.23 23.17
CA LYS A 587 10.14 -8.37 23.86
C LYS A 587 10.49 -8.08 25.33
N GLY A 588 10.29 -6.88 25.78
CA GLY A 588 10.57 -6.41 27.15
C GLY A 588 9.44 -5.55 27.68
N PRO A 589 9.57 -5.04 28.91
CA PRO A 589 8.55 -4.21 29.54
C PRO A 589 8.22 -2.99 28.72
N VAL A 590 6.96 -2.56 28.73
CA VAL A 590 6.48 -1.36 28.04
C VAL A 590 5.66 -0.48 28.98
N TYR A 591 5.48 0.77 28.59
CA TYR A 591 4.42 1.62 29.09
C TYR A 591 3.39 1.86 28.00
N ALA A 592 2.16 1.44 28.22
CA ALA A 592 1.01 1.68 27.33
C ALA A 592 0.24 2.90 27.85
N TYR A 593 0.13 3.93 27.02
CA TYR A 593 -0.49 5.21 27.34
C TYR A 593 -1.73 5.45 26.50
N ASN A 594 -2.88 5.62 27.14
CA ASN A 594 -4.11 6.04 26.47
C ASN A 594 -4.02 7.54 26.19
N TYR A 595 -3.94 7.90 24.92
CA TYR A 595 -3.64 9.25 24.46
C TYR A 595 -4.74 10.26 24.80
N PHE A 596 -6.01 9.88 24.66
CA PHE A 596 -7.13 10.78 24.87
C PHE A 596 -7.49 10.94 26.35
N ASP A 597 -7.39 9.84 27.13
CA ASP A 597 -7.79 9.83 28.54
C ASP A 597 -6.63 10.20 29.48
N GLY A 598 -5.38 10.22 29.00
CA GLY A 598 -4.23 10.71 29.77
C GLY A 598 -3.73 9.77 30.86
N TYR A 599 -4.08 8.48 30.85
CA TYR A 599 -3.58 7.47 31.78
C TYR A 599 -2.81 6.37 31.07
N GLY A 600 -2.09 5.57 31.83
CA GLY A 600 -1.37 4.43 31.26
C GLY A 600 -0.99 3.38 32.28
N MET A 601 -0.37 2.29 31.81
CA MET A 601 0.03 1.18 32.63
C MET A 601 1.37 0.60 32.19
N HIS A 602 2.16 0.16 33.16
CA HIS A 602 3.42 -0.53 32.96
C HIS A 602 3.16 -2.02 32.83
N LEU A 603 3.61 -2.68 31.77
CA LEU A 603 3.23 -4.04 31.41
C LEU A 603 4.44 -4.87 31.02
N GLN A 604 4.38 -6.18 31.36
CA GLN A 604 5.26 -7.19 30.79
C GLN A 604 4.78 -7.59 29.39
N PRO A 605 5.62 -8.21 28.54
CA PRO A 605 5.26 -8.51 27.14
C PRO A 605 3.98 -9.31 26.96
N GLU A 606 3.68 -10.25 27.85
CA GLU A 606 2.51 -11.13 27.74
C GLU A 606 1.28 -10.64 28.50
N GLU A 607 1.41 -9.55 29.26
CA GLU A 607 0.27 -8.95 29.95
C GLU A 607 -0.64 -8.22 28.98
N ALA A 608 -1.92 -8.58 28.97
CA ALA A 608 -2.89 -7.96 28.08
C ALA A 608 -3.46 -6.67 28.68
N VAL A 609 -3.62 -5.66 27.86
CA VAL A 609 -4.47 -4.49 28.14
C VAL A 609 -5.88 -4.82 27.69
N GLU A 610 -6.83 -4.76 28.60
CA GLU A 610 -8.26 -4.84 28.30
C GLU A 610 -8.91 -3.49 28.58
N PHE A 611 -9.71 -3.00 27.66
CA PHE A 611 -10.33 -1.68 27.78
C PHE A 611 -11.64 -1.61 27.00
N VAL A 612 -12.54 -0.75 27.51
CA VAL A 612 -13.77 -0.41 26.80
C VAL A 612 -13.44 0.53 25.65
N VAL A 613 -14.01 0.27 24.51
CA VAL A 613 -13.79 1.08 23.29
C VAL A 613 -14.86 2.17 23.22
N PRO A 614 -14.48 3.46 23.25
CA PRO A 614 -15.40 4.59 23.03
C PRO A 614 -15.98 4.59 21.61
N ASP A 615 -17.06 5.35 21.40
CA ASP A 615 -17.69 5.48 20.08
C ASP A 615 -16.73 6.01 19.00
N ASP A 616 -15.83 6.92 19.35
CA ASP A 616 -14.83 7.50 18.44
C ASP A 616 -13.52 6.71 18.38
N GLY A 617 -13.50 5.50 19.00
CA GLY A 617 -12.32 4.66 19.09
C GLY A 617 -11.41 5.02 20.26
N ALA A 618 -10.54 4.07 20.62
CA ALA A 618 -9.50 4.24 21.65
C ALA A 618 -8.13 4.30 20.96
N TYR A 619 -7.26 5.18 21.46
CA TYR A 619 -5.93 5.34 20.89
C TYR A 619 -4.85 5.21 21.97
N TRP A 620 -3.91 4.28 21.74
CA TRP A 620 -2.83 3.97 22.69
C TRP A 620 -1.46 4.16 22.04
N ILE A 621 -0.54 4.75 22.80
CA ILE A 621 0.89 4.83 22.46
C ILE A 621 1.64 3.88 23.38
N VAL A 622 2.34 2.90 22.81
CA VAL A 622 3.08 1.86 23.54
C VAL A 622 4.57 2.04 23.29
N VAL A 623 5.32 2.31 24.36
CA VAL A 623 6.77 2.56 24.30
C VAL A 623 7.52 1.56 25.20
N PRO A 624 8.73 1.10 24.79
CA PRO A 624 9.53 0.23 25.64
C PRO A 624 10.06 0.98 26.87
N VAL A 625 10.11 0.27 28.00
CA VAL A 625 10.83 0.71 29.20
C VAL A 625 12.13 -0.09 29.27
N GLY A 626 13.22 0.52 28.79
CA GLY A 626 14.50 -0.15 28.65
C GLY A 626 15.39 -0.05 29.90
N ALA A 627 16.69 -0.26 29.72
CA ALA A 627 17.68 -0.27 30.82
C ALA A 627 17.83 1.10 31.53
N SER A 628 17.38 2.19 30.92
CA SER A 628 17.31 3.52 31.58
C SER A 628 16.23 3.61 32.65
N GLY A 629 15.25 2.69 32.69
CA GLY A 629 14.04 2.76 33.51
C GLY A 629 13.04 3.82 33.04
N VAL A 630 13.16 4.30 31.79
CA VAL A 630 12.32 5.35 31.21
C VAL A 630 11.57 4.83 30.00
N GLY A 631 10.26 5.06 29.95
CA GLY A 631 9.42 4.96 28.76
C GLY A 631 9.25 6.35 28.12
N PHE A 632 9.85 6.60 26.96
CA PHE A 632 9.79 7.92 26.30
C PHE A 632 8.58 7.99 25.37
N LEU A 633 7.53 8.68 25.80
CA LEU A 633 6.28 8.87 25.05
C LEU A 633 6.41 9.87 23.87
N GLY A 634 7.41 10.77 23.92
CA GLY A 634 7.69 11.69 22.82
C GLY A 634 6.94 13.01 22.89
N ASP A 635 6.69 13.64 21.74
CA ASP A 635 5.99 14.94 21.60
C ASP A 635 4.49 14.74 21.81
N SER A 636 3.97 15.17 22.95
CA SER A 636 2.56 15.03 23.33
C SER A 636 1.59 15.85 22.46
N GLY A 637 2.10 16.83 21.74
CA GLY A 637 1.31 17.64 20.80
C GLY A 637 1.04 16.90 19.47
N LYS A 638 1.53 15.67 19.29
CA LYS A 638 1.39 14.89 18.06
C LYS A 638 0.69 13.58 18.28
N PHE A 639 -0.15 13.17 17.32
CA PHE A 639 -0.69 11.82 17.31
C PHE A 639 0.43 10.78 17.26
N VAL A 640 1.39 10.95 16.38
CA VAL A 640 2.55 10.07 16.23
C VAL A 640 3.75 10.68 16.96
N SER A 641 3.73 10.61 18.28
CA SER A 641 4.60 11.36 19.18
C SER A 641 6.09 11.09 18.98
N ASN A 642 6.47 9.86 18.55
CA ASN A 642 7.85 9.43 18.27
C ASN A 642 8.13 9.26 16.77
N GLY A 643 7.28 9.79 15.87
CA GLY A 643 7.52 9.74 14.43
C GLY A 643 8.88 10.36 14.06
N ARG A 644 9.58 9.76 13.08
CA ARG A 644 10.98 10.14 12.73
C ARG A 644 11.16 11.60 12.35
N ASN A 645 10.12 12.21 11.79
CA ASN A 645 10.15 13.64 11.46
C ASN A 645 10.13 14.54 12.71
N ARG A 646 9.77 14.02 13.89
CA ARG A 646 9.81 14.74 15.18
C ARG A 646 10.93 14.21 16.08
N VAL A 647 11.11 12.91 16.19
CA VAL A 647 12.16 12.24 16.96
C VAL A 647 13.00 11.42 16.00
N ALA A 648 14.15 11.96 15.58
CA ALA A 648 14.97 11.34 14.55
C ALA A 648 15.65 10.03 15.01
N ARG A 649 15.89 9.89 16.33
CA ARG A 649 16.56 8.71 16.89
C ARG A 649 16.21 8.55 18.37
N ILE A 650 15.98 7.30 18.77
CA ILE A 650 15.92 6.89 20.18
C ILE A 650 16.90 5.73 20.37
N LEU A 651 17.69 5.79 21.44
CA LEU A 651 18.61 4.72 21.85
C LEU A 651 18.62 4.62 23.39
N ASP A 652 18.43 3.42 23.93
CA ASP A 652 18.54 3.14 25.36
C ASP A 652 19.62 2.09 25.61
N THR A 653 20.69 2.51 26.31
CA THR A 653 21.85 1.70 26.71
C THR A 653 22.18 1.90 28.19
N GLY A 654 21.14 2.07 29.06
CA GLY A 654 21.28 2.41 30.47
C GLY A 654 21.06 3.91 30.74
N ALA A 655 21.08 4.73 29.68
CA ALA A 655 20.48 6.05 29.60
C ALA A 655 19.78 6.15 28.25
N LEU A 656 18.54 6.60 28.25
CA LEU A 656 17.78 6.83 27.04
C LEU A 656 18.24 8.15 26.41
N THR A 657 18.64 8.11 25.15
CA THR A 657 18.96 9.31 24.36
C THR A 657 17.95 9.45 23.24
N ALA A 658 17.38 10.65 23.09
CA ALA A 658 16.47 11.00 22.00
C ALA A 658 16.99 12.23 21.25
N ARG A 659 17.13 12.13 19.92
CA ARG A 659 17.43 13.28 19.06
C ARG A 659 16.12 13.85 18.57
N VAL A 660 15.79 15.04 18.99
CA VAL A 660 14.54 15.74 18.70
C VAL A 660 14.75 16.75 17.58
N VAL A 661 13.77 16.89 16.70
CA VAL A 661 13.82 17.83 15.57
C VAL A 661 12.93 19.02 15.85
N PHE A 662 13.53 20.20 15.90
CA PHE A 662 12.84 21.50 15.88
C PHE A 662 12.78 21.98 14.44
N SER A 663 11.58 22.16 13.92
CA SER A 663 11.41 22.76 12.58
C SER A 663 11.60 24.28 12.61
N ALA A 664 11.71 24.90 11.44
CA ALA A 664 11.62 26.33 11.32
C ALA A 664 10.29 26.83 11.95
N GLY A 665 10.35 27.83 12.80
CA GLY A 665 9.19 28.37 13.52
C GLY A 665 8.89 27.72 14.88
N GLU A 666 9.61 26.66 15.27
CA GLU A 666 9.48 26.04 16.60
C GLU A 666 10.66 26.43 17.50
N SER A 667 10.37 26.91 18.69
CA SER A 667 11.40 27.26 19.70
C SER A 667 11.18 26.56 21.04
N ARG A 668 9.98 26.02 21.29
CA ARG A 668 9.62 25.31 22.53
C ARG A 668 8.74 24.12 22.17
N LEU A 669 9.09 22.94 22.70
CA LEU A 669 8.34 21.69 22.53
C LEU A 669 8.21 20.97 23.87
N ARG A 670 7.05 20.34 24.13
CA ARG A 670 6.79 19.57 25.33
C ARG A 670 6.85 18.07 25.03
N PHE A 671 7.64 17.36 25.85
CA PHE A 671 7.80 15.91 25.77
C PHE A 671 7.31 15.23 27.02
N TYR A 672 6.75 14.03 26.84
CA TYR A 672 6.23 13.20 27.90
C TYR A 672 7.00 11.88 28.01
N GLY A 673 6.94 11.28 29.19
CA GLY A 673 7.47 9.95 29.44
C GLY A 673 6.97 9.37 30.75
N PHE A 674 7.31 8.11 30.95
CA PHE A 674 7.04 7.32 32.13
C PHE A 674 8.35 6.96 32.83
N SER A 675 8.36 6.98 34.17
CA SER A 675 9.43 6.44 35.00
C SER A 675 8.91 6.21 36.41
N LEU A 676 9.19 5.06 37.00
CA LEU A 676 8.76 4.73 38.39
C LEU A 676 9.33 5.68 39.47
N VAL A 677 10.39 6.42 39.14
CA VAL A 677 10.99 7.44 39.98
C VAL A 677 11.27 8.69 39.15
N ARG A 678 11.34 9.86 39.82
CA ARG A 678 11.62 11.12 39.12
C ARG A 678 12.88 11.02 38.26
N PRO A 679 12.81 11.14 36.92
CA PRO A 679 13.98 10.99 36.05
C PRO A 679 14.90 12.20 36.13
N LYS A 680 16.19 11.96 35.88
CA LYS A 680 17.15 13.01 35.54
C LYS A 680 17.08 13.25 34.03
N VAL A 681 16.86 14.50 33.63
CA VAL A 681 16.78 14.94 32.24
C VAL A 681 17.92 15.94 31.97
N ARG A 682 18.66 15.71 30.90
CA ARG A 682 19.71 16.63 30.40
C ARG A 682 19.52 16.85 28.91
N ALA A 683 19.92 18.00 28.43
CA ALA A 683 19.87 18.33 26.99
C ALA A 683 21.20 18.87 26.50
N ALA A 684 21.62 18.47 25.33
CA ALA A 684 22.74 19.03 24.58
C ALA A 684 22.19 19.77 23.35
N GLY A 685 22.54 21.02 23.19
CA GLY A 685 22.02 21.89 22.11
C GLY A 685 20.64 22.51 22.39
N ALA A 686 20.14 22.39 23.62
CA ALA A 686 18.88 22.97 24.09
C ALA A 686 18.89 23.22 25.60
N THR A 687 17.90 23.95 26.08
CA THR A 687 17.65 24.18 27.52
C THR A 687 16.37 23.48 27.95
N ILE A 688 16.40 22.87 29.12
CA ILE A 688 15.19 22.31 29.77
C ILE A 688 14.58 23.46 30.58
N ALA A 689 13.40 23.94 30.14
CA ALA A 689 12.74 25.09 30.80
C ALA A 689 11.83 24.67 31.94
N GLU A 690 11.29 23.43 31.87
CA GLU A 690 10.40 22.87 32.88
C GLU A 690 10.64 21.37 32.97
N LEU A 691 10.57 20.81 34.18
CA LEU A 691 10.52 19.36 34.41
C LEU A 691 9.55 19.08 35.58
N ALA A 692 8.41 18.51 35.24
CA ALA A 692 7.42 18.04 36.23
C ALA A 692 7.37 16.52 36.26
N TYR A 693 7.08 15.98 37.44
CA TYR A 693 6.92 14.52 37.68
C TYR A 693 5.77 14.31 38.64
N ASP A 694 4.83 13.50 38.25
CA ASP A 694 3.73 13.05 39.08
C ASP A 694 4.03 11.65 39.64
N SER A 695 4.15 11.52 40.95
CA SER A 695 4.45 10.26 41.64
C SER A 695 3.26 9.28 41.66
N HIS A 696 2.02 9.74 41.47
CA HIS A 696 0.84 8.89 41.42
C HIS A 696 0.71 8.14 40.13
N THR A 697 0.91 8.84 39.01
CA THR A 697 0.84 8.29 37.66
C THR A 697 2.19 7.78 37.14
N SER A 698 3.29 8.15 37.82
CA SER A 698 4.67 7.92 37.35
C SER A 698 4.96 8.57 36.00
N LEU A 699 4.15 9.53 35.58
CA LEU A 699 4.34 10.32 34.37
C LEU A 699 5.21 11.56 34.64
N PHE A 700 6.01 11.92 33.67
CA PHE A 700 6.72 13.19 33.69
C PHE A 700 6.56 13.91 32.36
N HIS A 701 6.74 15.23 32.41
CA HIS A 701 6.91 16.01 31.20
C HIS A 701 8.05 17.01 31.39
N PHE A 702 8.62 17.45 30.27
CA PHE A 702 9.59 18.52 30.26
C PHE A 702 9.42 19.37 29.00
N ASP A 703 9.70 20.65 29.14
CA ASP A 703 9.75 21.59 28.02
C ASP A 703 11.19 21.78 27.58
N LEU A 704 11.42 21.57 26.30
CA LEU A 704 12.70 21.75 25.66
C LEU A 704 12.67 23.05 24.85
N VAL A 705 13.61 23.95 25.11
CA VAL A 705 13.77 25.21 24.37
C VAL A 705 15.03 25.13 23.54
N ALA A 706 14.91 25.29 22.23
CA ALA A 706 16.03 25.25 21.29
C ALA A 706 15.86 26.25 20.15
N ARG A 707 16.91 26.49 19.38
CA ARG A 707 16.83 27.29 18.18
C ARG A 707 16.01 26.58 17.10
N PRO A 708 15.16 27.30 16.37
CA PRO A 708 14.47 26.74 15.21
C PRO A 708 15.44 26.09 14.22
N GLY A 709 15.01 24.98 13.60
CA GLY A 709 15.81 24.25 12.61
C GLY A 709 16.95 23.41 13.19
N THR A 710 17.05 23.24 14.53
CA THR A 710 18.08 22.43 15.17
C THR A 710 17.56 21.04 15.58
N SER A 711 18.50 20.16 15.94
CA SER A 711 18.18 18.79 16.39
C SER A 711 18.95 18.45 17.67
N PRO A 712 18.53 19.02 18.82
CA PRO A 712 19.16 18.73 20.10
C PRO A 712 18.99 17.28 20.53
N VAL A 713 19.88 16.84 21.43
CA VAL A 713 19.84 15.51 22.02
C VAL A 713 19.43 15.62 23.49
N VAL A 714 18.39 14.88 23.86
CA VAL A 714 17.94 14.76 25.25
C VAL A 714 18.41 13.42 25.80
N THR A 715 18.92 13.42 27.04
CA THR A 715 19.34 12.22 27.77
C THR A 715 18.49 12.09 29.03
N LEU A 716 17.85 10.92 29.21
CA LEU A 716 16.96 10.62 30.29
C LEU A 716 17.44 9.35 31.02
N ARG A 717 17.36 9.36 32.35
CA ARG A 717 17.67 8.20 33.18
C ARG A 717 16.85 8.23 34.48
N ALA A 718 16.29 7.09 34.90
CA ALA A 718 15.74 6.94 36.23
C ALA A 718 16.81 7.19 37.31
N ALA A 719 16.42 7.81 38.44
CA ALA A 719 17.38 8.24 39.44
C ALA A 719 17.94 7.08 40.29
N VAL A 720 17.33 5.89 40.25
CA VAL A 720 17.70 4.69 41.06
C VAL A 720 18.05 3.53 40.15
N ASN A 721 19.01 2.70 40.61
CA ASN A 721 19.47 1.52 39.86
C ASN A 721 18.31 0.51 39.69
N PRO A 722 17.97 0.08 38.45
CA PRO A 722 16.80 -0.80 38.25
C PRO A 722 16.83 -2.16 38.98
N ARG A 723 18.01 -2.58 39.44
CA ARG A 723 18.19 -3.85 40.18
C ARG A 723 17.50 -3.88 41.53
N THR A 724 17.10 -2.74 42.11
CA THR A 724 16.40 -2.66 43.43
C THR A 724 14.87 -2.54 43.30
N ALA A 725 14.32 -2.32 42.12
CA ALA A 725 12.89 -2.17 41.89
C ALA A 725 12.18 -3.50 41.53
N LEU A 726 12.91 -4.61 41.36
CA LEU A 726 12.37 -5.95 41.09
C LEU A 726 12.02 -6.76 42.36
N ILE A 727 12.13 -6.16 43.56
CA ILE A 727 11.73 -6.76 44.84
C ILE A 727 10.76 -5.81 45.57
N ARG A 728 9.58 -5.66 44.99
CA ARG A 728 8.36 -5.22 45.70
C ARG A 728 7.13 -5.61 44.90
#